data_d675f0adf1da219f0592e4ef4c7715ee
#
_entry.id   d675f0adf1da219f0592e4ef4c7715ee
#
_cell.length_a   1.000
_cell.length_b   1.000
_cell.length_c   1.000
_cell.angle_alpha   90.00
_cell.angle_beta   90.00
_cell.angle_gamma   90.00
#
_symmetry.space_group_name_H-M   'P 1'
#
loop_
_entity.id
_entity.type
_entity.pdbx_description
1 polymer ?
#
loop_
_entity_poly.entity_id
_entity_poly.type
_entity_poly.pdbx_seq_one_letter_code
_entity_poly.pdbx_strand_id
1 'polypeptide(L)'
;MKSVLCLLLGLAAIAAKFINLYIFFLVNGVGDLKQRQLLIFKLLNNILEPLVDKDIIDIGTNFDIRNNVELYTKQEVVKGFLNRLKVGMLPRGEVFTLQIDRQLKEVVNIFHMLYFAKDFDTFIKTACWMRLNLNEGMFVYALTVAVRHREDCKGIILPPPYEIYPYYFVRADVIQKAYLIKMKRGLLDEKLCDLYGIRVTEKGTYIIDENVFDKRVALNDEDRLRYFTEDIGLNTYYYYFHIDYPFWMNDNIINNKVKTRRWEITLYIYQQILARYNLERISNRMGDIVGLDLNKTIKKGYWPWLVLHNGVQLPVRLNNKIITTDKNVQIVKLIKVYENIITEAIIKGFVEINGLRLDLHKPEDIEVLGKLIYGVVDKHTTTLSKTSVEAYRYLLLLLKAVIGLNPVESDKYFVVPTVLDSYQTALRDPVFYQIQKRLCNLLILFKKRLPCYTREELIFPGVKIDNVVVDKLVTYFDDHLMDMTNAVILNNDELKKTKSDMTILVRKRRLNHQRFKVVVDVTSDKTVDCVVRMFLGPKEDGLGRLIDINKNRHNFVEIDSFLYKLVTGKNTIVRDSIDMHNIVRDRLMTRDLVKKVETITDFKDFLVKDLRNYITGFPARLLLPKGRTGGLKMMLYVIVTPLKLVDGVDLSMLDVTRKDLLVDFRSTVLLDKMPLGFPLDREIDVGTFFTPNMKFVDCVIFHKQQVCDMKTRWNRWVLKQYDLVDQTFIGDNFNINNYNVDVDITRDLNRDVLENIKLGKID
;
A
#
# COMPACT_ATOMS: atom_id res chain seq x y z
N MET A 1 40.48 41.75 28.72
CA MET A 1 39.74 42.36 27.60
C MET A 1 39.56 41.45 26.39
N LYS A 2 40.61 40.79 25.85
CA LYS A 2 40.45 39.92 24.67
C LYS A 2 39.50 38.72 24.89
N SER A 3 39.52 38.09 26.06
CA SER A 3 38.63 36.97 26.37
C SER A 3 37.15 37.36 26.49
N VAL A 4 36.85 38.53 27.01
CA VAL A 4 35.48 39.06 27.13
C VAL A 4 34.93 39.43 25.73
N LEU A 5 35.79 39.94 24.86
CA LEU A 5 35.44 40.28 23.48
C LEU A 5 35.13 39.01 22.66
N CYS A 6 35.92 37.94 22.84
CA CYS A 6 35.63 36.64 22.21
C CYS A 6 34.32 36.01 22.73
N LEU A 7 34.00 36.15 24.01
CA LEU A 7 32.75 35.68 24.61
C LEU A 7 31.54 36.45 24.06
N LEU A 8 31.68 37.79 23.94
CA LEU A 8 30.65 38.67 23.39
C LEU A 8 30.45 38.44 21.88
N LEU A 9 31.50 38.20 21.12
CA LEU A 9 31.41 37.84 19.72
C LEU A 9 30.80 36.41 19.52
N GLY A 10 31.12 35.48 20.41
CA GLY A 10 30.50 34.15 20.43
C GLY A 10 29.00 34.24 20.75
N LEU A 11 28.62 34.99 21.76
CA LEU A 11 27.22 35.25 22.12
C LEU A 11 26.47 36.00 21.02
N ALA A 12 27.10 36.98 20.37
CA ALA A 12 26.52 37.71 19.24
C ALA A 12 26.35 36.77 17.99
N ALA A 13 27.27 35.87 17.72
CA ALA A 13 27.16 34.89 16.66
C ALA A 13 26.08 33.85 16.96
N ILE A 14 25.92 33.43 18.20
CA ILE A 14 24.84 32.54 18.66
C ILE A 14 23.51 33.30 18.60
N ALA A 15 23.43 34.52 19.09
CA ALA A 15 22.23 35.38 18.98
C ALA A 15 21.87 35.67 17.52
N ALA A 16 22.83 35.93 16.64
CA ALA A 16 22.60 36.13 15.21
C ALA A 16 22.09 34.86 14.52
N LYS A 17 22.58 33.66 14.92
CA LYS A 17 22.05 32.38 14.46
C LYS A 17 20.63 32.13 15.00
N PHE A 18 20.35 32.42 16.25
CA PHE A 18 19.01 32.34 16.83
C PHE A 18 18.07 33.38 16.23
N ILE A 19 18.53 34.60 15.98
CA ILE A 19 17.78 35.63 15.30
C ILE A 19 17.53 35.27 13.84
N ASN A 20 18.48 34.69 13.11
CA ASN A 20 18.28 34.21 11.76
C ASN A 20 17.33 32.99 11.72
N LEU A 21 17.42 32.05 12.67
CA LEU A 21 16.49 30.95 12.80
C LEU A 21 15.09 31.42 13.21
N TYR A 22 15.02 32.38 14.14
CA TYR A 22 13.77 33.01 14.61
C TYR A 22 13.15 33.94 13.55
N ILE A 23 13.97 34.70 12.81
CA ILE A 23 13.54 35.47 11.63
C ILE A 23 13.12 34.55 10.48
N PHE A 24 13.80 33.41 10.25
CA PHE A 24 13.41 32.39 9.29
C PHE A 24 12.01 31.81 9.60
N PHE A 25 11.67 31.65 10.89
CA PHE A 25 10.34 31.19 11.31
C PHE A 25 9.30 32.33 11.47
N LEU A 26 9.71 33.57 11.81
CA LEU A 26 8.80 34.68 12.05
C LEU A 26 8.51 35.55 10.82
N VAL A 27 9.47 35.72 9.91
CA VAL A 27 9.30 36.65 8.75
C VAL A 27 8.55 35.99 7.60
N ASN A 28 8.55 34.68 7.52
CA ASN A 28 7.86 33.95 6.43
C ASN A 28 6.54 33.35 6.86
N GLY A 29 5.76 34.00 7.64
CA GLY A 29 4.43 33.57 8.08
C GLY A 29 4.02 32.17 7.60
N VAL A 30 4.25 31.12 8.41
CA VAL A 30 3.89 29.74 8.13
C VAL A 30 4.48 29.24 6.80
N GLY A 31 5.72 28.86 6.85
CA GLY A 31 6.62 28.50 5.76
C GLY A 31 6.00 27.94 4.49
N ASP A 32 6.47 28.43 3.36
CA ASP A 32 6.19 27.89 2.03
C ASP A 32 6.06 26.36 2.07
N LEU A 33 5.07 25.78 1.42
CA LEU A 33 4.83 24.34 1.37
C LEU A 33 6.10 23.56 0.98
N LYS A 34 6.97 24.16 0.18
CA LYS A 34 8.29 23.63 -0.16
C LYS A 34 9.17 23.43 1.09
N GLN A 35 9.22 24.39 2.01
CA GLN A 35 10.01 24.28 3.23
C GLN A 35 9.43 23.22 4.18
N ARG A 36 8.11 23.19 4.31
CA ARG A 36 7.42 22.14 5.08
C ARG A 36 7.74 20.75 4.53
N GLN A 37 7.76 20.62 3.21
CA GLN A 37 8.10 19.37 2.53
C GLN A 37 9.51 18.90 2.86
N LEU A 38 10.49 19.81 2.79
CA LEU A 38 11.90 19.49 3.07
C LEU A 38 12.11 19.10 4.54
N LEU A 39 11.43 19.76 5.48
CA LEU A 39 11.48 19.39 6.90
C LEU A 39 10.94 17.95 7.13
N ILE A 40 9.84 17.59 6.51
CA ILE A 40 9.31 16.22 6.63
C ILE A 40 10.26 15.18 6.02
N PHE A 41 10.91 15.48 4.90
CA PHE A 41 11.92 14.58 4.34
C PHE A 41 13.12 14.42 5.29
N LYS A 42 13.62 15.51 5.88
CA LYS A 42 14.71 15.48 6.87
C LYS A 42 14.34 14.63 8.10
N LEU A 43 13.10 14.75 8.62
CA LEU A 43 12.60 13.97 9.75
C LEU A 43 12.54 12.46 9.47
N LEU A 44 12.25 12.06 8.23
CA LEU A 44 12.09 10.67 7.83
C LEU A 44 13.36 10.06 7.22
N ASN A 45 14.41 10.86 7.03
CA ASN A 45 15.68 10.38 6.49
C ASN A 45 16.45 9.58 7.55
N ASN A 46 17.07 8.47 7.13
CA ASN A 46 17.95 7.61 7.95
C ASN A 46 17.38 7.36 9.36
N ILE A 47 16.12 6.92 9.41
CA ILE A 47 15.35 6.88 10.66
C ILE A 47 15.97 5.99 11.74
N LEU A 48 16.67 4.93 11.34
CA LEU A 48 17.32 3.98 12.25
C LEU A 48 18.72 4.43 12.68
N GLU A 49 19.30 5.42 12.03
CA GLU A 49 20.59 5.98 12.37
C GLU A 49 20.47 7.14 13.36
N PRO A 50 21.56 7.47 14.10
CA PRO A 50 21.59 8.70 14.88
C PRO A 50 21.37 9.91 13.98
N LEU A 51 20.59 10.87 14.47
CA LEU A 51 20.29 12.09 13.73
C LEU A 51 21.54 12.98 13.62
N VAL A 52 21.87 13.40 12.42
CA VAL A 52 23.04 14.27 12.13
C VAL A 52 22.64 15.66 11.65
N ASP A 53 21.37 15.87 11.26
CA ASP A 53 20.89 17.18 10.83
C ASP A 53 20.83 18.14 12.03
N LYS A 54 21.68 19.16 11.99
CA LYS A 54 21.82 20.12 13.10
C LYS A 54 20.54 20.91 13.36
N ASP A 55 19.83 21.30 12.30
CA ASP A 55 18.61 22.12 12.45
C ASP A 55 17.54 21.34 13.23
N ILE A 56 17.36 20.05 12.89
CA ILE A 56 16.41 19.16 13.57
C ILE A 56 16.84 18.91 15.02
N ILE A 57 18.14 18.71 15.26
CA ILE A 57 18.69 18.50 16.61
C ILE A 57 18.47 19.75 17.47
N ASP A 58 18.82 20.92 16.95
CA ASP A 58 18.70 22.18 17.69
C ASP A 58 17.24 22.49 18.04
N ILE A 59 16.31 22.33 17.08
CA ILE A 59 14.87 22.51 17.31
C ILE A 59 14.38 21.52 18.38
N GLY A 60 14.69 20.23 18.24
CA GLY A 60 14.18 19.20 19.15
C GLY A 60 14.77 19.28 20.56
N THR A 61 16.04 19.67 20.69
CA THR A 61 16.71 19.81 22.01
C THR A 61 16.21 21.02 22.77
N ASN A 62 15.94 22.14 22.08
CA ASN A 62 15.49 23.36 22.69
C ASN A 62 13.99 23.41 22.99
N PHE A 63 13.19 22.45 22.49
CA PHE A 63 11.76 22.44 22.72
C PHE A 63 11.39 21.62 23.95
N ASP A 64 10.88 22.27 24.98
CA ASP A 64 10.34 21.60 26.18
C ASP A 64 8.82 21.50 26.12
N ILE A 65 8.31 20.30 25.89
CA ILE A 65 6.87 19.99 25.83
C ILE A 65 6.18 20.33 27.18
N ARG A 66 6.87 20.20 28.33
CA ARG A 66 6.29 20.41 29.65
C ARG A 66 5.95 21.87 29.91
N ASN A 67 6.77 22.75 29.39
CA ASN A 67 6.64 24.21 29.57
C ASN A 67 5.79 24.87 28.47
N ASN A 68 5.30 24.10 27.50
CA ASN A 68 4.56 24.60 26.34
C ASN A 68 3.21 23.85 26.12
N VAL A 69 2.54 23.48 27.22
CA VAL A 69 1.27 22.73 27.17
C VAL A 69 0.15 23.51 26.51
N GLU A 70 0.18 24.83 26.61
CA GLU A 70 -0.79 25.75 26.01
C GLU A 70 -0.72 25.78 24.47
N LEU A 71 0.37 25.32 23.86
CA LEU A 71 0.50 25.22 22.40
C LEU A 71 -0.29 24.04 21.79
N TYR A 72 -1.02 23.30 22.63
CA TYR A 72 -1.84 22.19 22.18
C TYR A 72 -3.34 22.50 22.40
N THR A 73 -4.18 22.13 21.43
CA THR A 73 -5.62 22.35 21.49
C THR A 73 -6.32 21.49 22.56
N LYS A 74 -5.70 20.36 22.93
CA LYS A 74 -6.15 19.43 24.00
C LYS A 74 -5.03 19.19 25.01
N GLN A 75 -5.01 19.95 26.08
CA GLN A 75 -3.96 19.86 27.11
C GLN A 75 -3.91 18.50 27.84
N GLU A 76 -5.04 17.81 27.95
CA GLU A 76 -5.13 16.47 28.55
C GLU A 76 -4.26 15.43 27.82
N VAL A 77 -4.10 15.60 26.50
CA VAL A 77 -3.24 14.73 25.68
C VAL A 77 -1.78 14.88 26.12
N VAL A 78 -1.34 16.10 26.39
CA VAL A 78 0.03 16.36 26.86
C VAL A 78 0.27 15.72 28.24
N LYS A 79 -0.67 15.87 29.17
CA LYS A 79 -0.60 15.23 30.50
C LYS A 79 -0.54 13.70 30.38
N GLY A 80 -1.37 13.12 29.53
CA GLY A 80 -1.39 11.70 29.24
C GLY A 80 -0.07 11.19 28.65
N PHE A 81 0.52 11.95 27.72
CA PHE A 81 1.80 11.64 27.11
C PHE A 81 2.97 11.70 28.12
N LEU A 82 3.04 12.77 28.91
CA LEU A 82 4.07 12.93 29.94
C LEU A 82 4.01 11.82 31.01
N ASN A 83 2.81 11.38 31.38
CA ASN A 83 2.64 10.26 32.31
C ASN A 83 3.18 8.95 31.71
N ARG A 84 2.97 8.70 30.41
CA ARG A 84 3.53 7.51 29.73
C ARG A 84 5.04 7.56 29.65
N LEU A 85 5.63 8.72 29.38
CA LEU A 85 7.08 8.90 29.40
C LEU A 85 7.68 8.54 30.77
N LYS A 86 7.01 8.91 31.89
CA LYS A 86 7.46 8.55 33.24
C LYS A 86 7.42 7.04 33.52
N VAL A 87 6.40 6.35 32.99
CA VAL A 87 6.26 4.88 33.13
C VAL A 87 7.26 4.11 32.25
N GLY A 88 7.77 4.77 31.23
CA GLY A 88 8.65 4.21 30.19
C GLY A 88 7.86 3.69 29.00
N MET A 89 8.21 4.18 27.81
CA MET A 89 7.67 3.78 26.52
C MET A 89 8.61 2.79 25.83
N LEU A 90 8.18 2.25 24.67
CA LEU A 90 9.02 1.35 23.87
C LEU A 90 10.37 2.04 23.54
N PRO A 91 11.52 1.42 23.88
CA PRO A 91 12.82 2.02 23.62
C PRO A 91 13.15 2.11 22.13
N ARG A 92 14.13 2.95 21.80
CA ARG A 92 14.74 2.99 20.47
C ARG A 92 15.42 1.66 20.15
N GLY A 93 15.38 1.26 18.86
CA GLY A 93 15.95 -0.01 18.39
C GLY A 93 15.02 -1.22 18.55
N GLU A 94 13.98 -1.13 19.37
CA GLU A 94 13.01 -2.22 19.52
C GLU A 94 11.94 -2.21 18.41
N VAL A 95 11.40 -3.39 18.10
CA VAL A 95 10.40 -3.55 17.06
C VAL A 95 9.03 -3.08 17.53
N PHE A 96 8.44 -2.17 16.78
CA PHE A 96 7.10 -1.66 16.99
C PHE A 96 6.05 -2.49 16.24
N THR A 97 4.94 -2.81 16.90
CA THR A 97 3.75 -3.40 16.30
C THR A 97 2.46 -2.85 16.88
N LEU A 98 1.45 -2.64 16.04
CA LEU A 98 0.10 -2.23 16.47
C LEU A 98 -0.69 -3.35 17.15
N GLN A 99 -0.20 -4.59 17.13
CA GLN A 99 -0.90 -5.75 17.66
C GLN A 99 -0.77 -5.84 19.19
N ILE A 100 0.18 -5.15 19.79
CA ILE A 100 0.36 -5.07 21.23
C ILE A 100 -0.40 -3.88 21.78
N ASP A 101 -1.36 -4.12 22.65
CA ASP A 101 -2.28 -3.10 23.19
C ASP A 101 -1.54 -1.93 23.87
N ARG A 102 -0.45 -2.22 24.57
CA ARG A 102 0.40 -1.22 25.18
C ARG A 102 1.05 -0.31 24.12
N GLN A 103 1.70 -0.90 23.12
CA GLN A 103 2.37 -0.16 22.04
C GLN A 103 1.37 0.63 21.20
N LEU A 104 0.17 0.06 20.96
CA LEU A 104 -0.93 0.77 20.31
C LEU A 104 -1.36 2.02 21.11
N LYS A 105 -1.53 1.89 22.44
CA LYS A 105 -1.88 3.04 23.29
C LYS A 105 -0.77 4.09 23.32
N GLU A 106 0.48 3.68 23.27
CA GLU A 106 1.63 4.59 23.21
C GLU A 106 1.65 5.37 21.90
N VAL A 107 1.54 4.70 20.76
CA VAL A 107 1.59 5.37 19.43
C VAL A 107 0.37 6.25 19.18
N VAL A 108 -0.81 5.89 19.65
CA VAL A 108 -2.01 6.73 19.58
C VAL A 108 -1.80 8.03 20.37
N ASN A 109 -1.14 7.97 21.52
CA ASN A 109 -0.78 9.17 22.28
C ASN A 109 0.22 10.06 21.53
N ILE A 110 1.24 9.48 20.91
CA ILE A 110 2.20 10.22 20.06
C ILE A 110 1.46 10.91 18.91
N PHE A 111 0.58 10.18 18.24
CA PHE A 111 -0.26 10.76 17.18
C PHE A 111 -1.11 11.95 17.70
N HIS A 112 -1.77 11.79 18.84
CA HIS A 112 -2.58 12.87 19.40
C HIS A 112 -1.75 14.11 19.74
N MET A 113 -0.52 13.96 20.22
CA MET A 113 0.40 15.09 20.43
C MET A 113 0.67 15.82 19.13
N LEU A 114 0.98 15.10 18.05
CA LEU A 114 1.23 15.70 16.74
C LEU A 114 -0.05 16.32 16.14
N TYR A 115 -1.19 15.63 16.26
CA TYR A 115 -2.45 16.06 15.66
C TYR A 115 -3.05 17.30 16.34
N PHE A 116 -2.99 17.38 17.68
CA PHE A 116 -3.54 18.47 18.47
C PHE A 116 -2.57 19.64 18.69
N ALA A 117 -1.39 19.65 18.08
CA ALA A 117 -0.55 20.86 17.98
C ALA A 117 -1.34 21.98 17.27
N LYS A 118 -1.37 23.20 17.85
CA LYS A 118 -2.22 24.30 17.38
C LYS A 118 -1.89 24.75 15.95
N ASP A 119 -0.61 24.74 15.60
CA ASP A 119 -0.09 25.20 14.32
C ASP A 119 1.05 24.29 13.80
N PHE A 120 1.50 24.56 12.58
CA PHE A 120 2.55 23.78 11.94
C PHE A 120 3.91 23.94 12.65
N ASP A 121 4.20 25.08 13.24
CA ASP A 121 5.45 25.32 13.98
C ASP A 121 5.50 24.44 15.24
N THR A 122 4.44 24.43 16.03
CA THR A 122 4.31 23.55 17.20
C THR A 122 4.37 22.08 16.79
N PHE A 123 3.72 21.70 15.66
CA PHE A 123 3.76 20.35 15.13
C PHE A 123 5.20 19.93 14.79
N ILE A 124 5.96 20.76 14.08
CA ILE A 124 7.37 20.46 13.72
C ILE A 124 8.27 20.39 14.94
N LYS A 125 8.16 21.35 15.88
CA LYS A 125 8.94 21.33 17.13
C LYS A 125 8.69 20.04 17.93
N THR A 126 7.41 19.65 18.04
CA THR A 126 7.02 18.39 18.67
C THR A 126 7.60 17.19 17.93
N ALA A 127 7.53 17.16 16.59
CA ALA A 127 8.07 16.08 15.76
C ALA A 127 9.60 15.97 15.87
N CYS A 128 10.33 17.10 15.91
CA CYS A 128 11.78 17.11 16.10
C CYS A 128 12.16 16.53 17.47
N TRP A 129 11.45 16.95 18.53
CA TRP A 129 11.66 16.37 19.86
C TRP A 129 11.41 14.86 19.88
N MET A 130 10.32 14.42 19.27
CA MET A 130 9.96 12.99 19.20
C MET A 130 10.96 12.18 18.39
N ARG A 131 11.49 12.72 17.30
CA ARG A 131 12.52 12.07 16.48
C ARG A 131 13.79 11.76 17.28
N LEU A 132 14.13 12.62 18.23
CA LEU A 132 15.30 12.43 19.11
C LEU A 132 15.06 11.44 20.25
N ASN A 133 13.84 11.39 20.79
CA ASN A 133 13.59 10.79 22.10
C ASN A 133 12.74 9.50 22.07
N LEU A 134 12.01 9.24 20.97
CA LEU A 134 11.06 8.11 20.93
C LEU A 134 11.52 6.98 20.01
N ASN A 135 10.86 5.84 20.13
CA ASN A 135 11.05 4.70 19.25
C ASN A 135 10.79 5.10 17.78
N GLU A 136 11.68 4.68 16.89
CA GLU A 136 11.68 5.04 15.47
C GLU A 136 10.41 4.58 14.76
N GLY A 137 9.97 3.35 15.01
CA GLY A 137 8.78 2.77 14.39
C GLY A 137 7.50 3.50 14.81
N MET A 138 7.36 3.82 16.09
CA MET A 138 6.24 4.60 16.62
C MET A 138 6.24 6.02 16.06
N PHE A 139 7.42 6.66 16.01
CA PHE A 139 7.56 8.02 15.48
C PHE A 139 7.14 8.08 14.00
N VAL A 140 7.69 7.21 13.14
CA VAL A 140 7.36 7.20 11.70
C VAL A 140 5.88 6.95 11.49
N TYR A 141 5.30 5.98 12.20
CA TYR A 141 3.89 5.68 12.08
C TYR A 141 3.02 6.87 12.48
N ALA A 142 3.25 7.45 13.67
CA ALA A 142 2.45 8.57 14.16
C ALA A 142 2.61 9.83 13.31
N LEU A 143 3.85 10.14 12.87
CA LEU A 143 4.12 11.28 11.97
C LEU A 143 3.42 11.09 10.62
N THR A 144 3.51 9.90 10.04
CA THR A 144 2.87 9.59 8.76
C THR A 144 1.35 9.76 8.84
N VAL A 145 0.72 9.23 9.91
CA VAL A 145 -0.71 9.42 10.15
C VAL A 145 -1.05 10.89 10.36
N ALA A 146 -0.27 11.64 11.16
CA ALA A 146 -0.52 13.06 11.42
C ALA A 146 -0.42 13.91 10.14
N VAL A 147 0.60 13.70 9.32
CA VAL A 147 0.76 14.40 8.02
C VAL A 147 -0.42 14.13 7.09
N ARG A 148 -0.97 12.91 7.13
CA ARG A 148 -2.13 12.55 6.29
C ARG A 148 -3.45 13.18 6.75
N HIS A 149 -3.60 13.48 8.05
CA HIS A 149 -4.88 13.92 8.63
C HIS A 149 -4.90 15.41 9.05
N ARG A 150 -3.77 16.10 9.09
CA ARG A 150 -3.71 17.53 9.41
C ARG A 150 -3.97 18.40 8.17
N GLU A 151 -4.79 19.44 8.32
CA GLU A 151 -5.09 20.39 7.25
C GLU A 151 -3.86 21.21 6.80
N ASP A 152 -3.00 21.59 7.75
CA ASP A 152 -1.78 22.35 7.47
C ASP A 152 -0.64 21.53 6.84
N CYS A 153 -0.86 20.20 6.69
CA CYS A 153 0.02 19.28 5.99
C CYS A 153 -0.49 18.87 4.59
N LYS A 154 -1.59 19.46 4.11
CA LYS A 154 -2.10 19.18 2.77
C LYS A 154 -1.05 19.48 1.69
N GLY A 155 -0.86 18.55 0.77
CA GLY A 155 0.12 18.67 -0.31
C GLY A 155 1.52 18.16 0.03
N ILE A 156 1.80 17.79 1.29
CA ILE A 156 3.07 17.16 1.66
C ILE A 156 3.14 15.73 1.12
N ILE A 157 4.24 15.43 0.45
CA ILE A 157 4.56 14.12 -0.11
C ILE A 157 5.36 13.33 0.93
N LEU A 158 4.94 12.09 1.19
CA LEU A 158 5.66 11.18 2.08
C LEU A 158 6.58 10.24 1.28
N PRO A 159 7.78 9.91 1.78
CA PRO A 159 8.60 8.86 1.21
C PRO A 159 7.86 7.52 1.22
N PRO A 160 8.11 6.64 0.24
CA PRO A 160 7.52 5.31 0.28
C PRO A 160 8.08 4.49 1.46
N PRO A 161 7.27 3.64 2.12
CA PRO A 161 7.71 2.89 3.30
C PRO A 161 8.88 1.95 3.00
N TYR A 162 9.04 1.50 1.75
CA TYR A 162 10.15 0.63 1.37
C TYR A 162 11.51 1.36 1.31
N GLU A 163 11.53 2.69 1.18
CA GLU A 163 12.76 3.49 1.28
C GLU A 163 13.07 3.87 2.74
N ILE A 164 12.02 4.02 3.59
CA ILE A 164 12.20 4.29 5.02
C ILE A 164 12.68 3.04 5.75
N TYR A 165 12.01 1.91 5.48
CA TYR A 165 12.25 0.61 6.11
C TYR A 165 12.43 -0.51 5.08
N PRO A 166 13.56 -0.62 4.39
CA PRO A 166 13.79 -1.67 3.41
C PRO A 166 13.64 -3.10 3.98
N TYR A 167 13.84 -3.29 5.27
CA TYR A 167 13.77 -4.58 5.97
C TYR A 167 12.42 -5.30 5.83
N TYR A 168 11.33 -4.57 5.64
CA TYR A 168 10.00 -5.15 5.42
C TYR A 168 9.75 -5.57 3.97
N PHE A 169 10.59 -5.11 3.02
CA PHE A 169 10.35 -5.25 1.58
C PHE A 169 11.45 -6.03 0.85
N VAL A 170 12.64 -6.09 1.41
CA VAL A 170 13.83 -6.68 0.80
C VAL A 170 14.31 -7.87 1.63
N ARG A 171 14.69 -8.94 0.94
CA ARG A 171 15.18 -10.17 1.58
C ARG A 171 16.47 -9.93 2.36
N ALA A 172 16.64 -10.72 3.42
CA ALA A 172 17.80 -10.63 4.31
C ALA A 172 19.14 -10.83 3.58
N ASP A 173 19.21 -11.75 2.61
CA ASP A 173 20.42 -12.00 1.82
C ASP A 173 20.84 -10.79 0.98
N VAL A 174 19.88 -10.02 0.48
CA VAL A 174 20.12 -8.79 -0.29
C VAL A 174 20.61 -7.67 0.65
N ILE A 175 20.01 -7.55 1.85
CA ILE A 175 20.44 -6.59 2.86
C ILE A 175 21.89 -6.90 3.32
N GLN A 176 22.24 -8.18 3.50
CA GLN A 176 23.60 -8.59 3.83
C GLN A 176 24.62 -8.15 2.75
N LYS A 177 24.23 -8.19 1.47
CA LYS A 177 25.08 -7.66 0.38
C LYS A 177 25.28 -6.15 0.48
N ALA A 178 24.25 -5.41 0.89
CA ALA A 178 24.36 -3.98 1.15
C ALA A 178 25.36 -3.68 2.30
N TYR A 179 25.29 -4.46 3.38
CA TYR A 179 26.29 -4.36 4.46
C TYR A 179 27.70 -4.67 3.96
N LEU A 180 27.89 -5.69 3.10
CA LEU A 180 29.19 -6.00 2.50
C LEU A 180 29.75 -4.81 1.72
N ILE A 181 28.94 -4.13 0.93
CA ILE A 181 29.34 -2.92 0.18
C ILE A 181 29.86 -1.85 1.15
N LYS A 182 29.11 -1.55 2.21
CA LYS A 182 29.50 -0.54 3.20
C LYS A 182 30.75 -0.95 4.00
N MET A 183 30.83 -2.19 4.47
CA MET A 183 31.99 -2.71 5.20
C MET A 183 33.28 -2.62 4.38
N LYS A 184 33.19 -2.88 3.07
CA LYS A 184 34.29 -2.72 2.13
C LYS A 184 34.51 -1.26 1.67
N ARG A 185 33.75 -0.30 2.20
CA ARG A 185 33.78 1.12 1.79
C ARG A 185 33.62 1.32 0.28
N GLY A 186 32.84 0.47 -0.37
CA GLY A 186 32.68 0.46 -1.81
C GLY A 186 33.83 -0.13 -2.60
N LEU A 187 34.91 -0.57 -1.95
CA LEU A 187 36.06 -1.19 -2.62
C LEU A 187 35.76 -2.69 -2.83
N LEU A 188 35.04 -3.00 -3.90
CA LEU A 188 34.72 -4.36 -4.32
C LEU A 188 35.52 -4.70 -5.57
N ASP A 189 36.19 -5.86 -5.55
CA ASP A 189 36.79 -6.39 -6.75
C ASP A 189 35.72 -6.99 -7.70
N GLU A 190 36.11 -7.19 -8.96
CA GLU A 190 35.19 -7.70 -10.00
C GLU A 190 34.65 -9.10 -9.65
N LYS A 191 35.48 -9.95 -9.04
CA LYS A 191 35.09 -11.31 -8.64
C LYS A 191 34.01 -11.31 -7.57
N LEU A 192 34.11 -10.42 -6.57
CA LEU A 192 33.08 -10.25 -5.53
C LEU A 192 31.81 -9.66 -6.14
N CYS A 193 31.93 -8.70 -7.03
CA CYS A 193 30.79 -8.12 -7.73
C CYS A 193 30.01 -9.19 -8.51
N ASP A 194 30.70 -10.02 -9.27
CA ASP A 194 30.09 -11.12 -10.03
C ASP A 194 29.48 -12.19 -9.10
N LEU A 195 30.22 -12.57 -8.04
CA LEU A 195 29.75 -13.58 -7.06
C LEU A 195 28.47 -13.20 -6.37
N TYR A 196 28.30 -11.92 -6.04
CA TYR A 196 27.14 -11.43 -5.30
C TYR A 196 26.05 -10.75 -6.18
N GLY A 197 26.26 -10.65 -7.50
CA GLY A 197 25.35 -9.98 -8.42
C GLY A 197 25.27 -8.48 -8.15
N ILE A 198 26.38 -7.86 -7.79
CA ILE A 198 26.50 -6.42 -7.55
C ILE A 198 27.06 -5.76 -8.82
N ARG A 199 26.50 -4.63 -9.21
CA ARG A 199 27.01 -3.79 -10.29
C ARG A 199 27.40 -2.43 -9.73
N VAL A 200 28.55 -1.93 -10.13
CA VAL A 200 28.97 -0.55 -9.87
C VAL A 200 28.73 0.23 -11.15
N THR A 201 27.84 1.23 -11.12
CA THR A 201 27.48 2.00 -12.32
C THR A 201 28.24 3.31 -12.42
N GLU A 202 28.21 4.09 -11.35
CA GLU A 202 28.90 5.36 -11.22
C GLU A 202 29.70 5.36 -9.92
N LYS A 203 30.59 6.31 -9.76
CA LYS A 203 31.35 6.45 -8.52
C LYS A 203 30.42 6.60 -7.32
N GLY A 204 30.38 5.56 -6.50
CA GLY A 204 29.55 5.52 -5.29
C GLY A 204 28.14 4.95 -5.46
N THR A 205 27.72 4.49 -6.67
CA THR A 205 26.41 3.86 -6.88
C THR A 205 26.53 2.37 -7.13
N TYR A 206 25.87 1.57 -6.31
CA TYR A 206 25.88 0.09 -6.31
C TYR A 206 24.50 -0.45 -6.54
N ILE A 207 24.34 -1.35 -7.51
CA ILE A 207 23.07 -2.03 -7.80
C ILE A 207 23.19 -3.50 -7.44
N ILE A 208 22.38 -3.96 -6.50
CA ILE A 208 22.25 -5.37 -6.13
C ILE A 208 21.09 -5.97 -6.92
N ASP A 209 21.36 -7.03 -7.70
CA ASP A 209 20.34 -7.72 -8.44
C ASP A 209 19.69 -8.79 -7.56
N GLU A 210 18.42 -8.57 -7.13
CA GLU A 210 17.69 -9.53 -6.30
C GLU A 210 17.34 -10.81 -7.05
N ASN A 211 17.27 -10.76 -8.38
CA ASN A 211 16.89 -11.90 -9.23
C ASN A 211 18.06 -12.85 -9.50
N VAL A 212 19.28 -12.37 -9.34
CA VAL A 212 20.49 -13.19 -9.47
C VAL A 212 20.70 -13.96 -8.18
N PHE A 213 20.80 -15.28 -8.29
CA PHE A 213 20.99 -16.18 -7.15
C PHE A 213 19.80 -16.21 -6.16
N ASP A 214 18.57 -16.11 -6.67
CA ASP A 214 17.43 -16.44 -5.85
C ASP A 214 17.44 -17.94 -5.54
N LYS A 215 17.98 -18.28 -4.37
CA LYS A 215 18.11 -19.67 -3.89
C LYS A 215 16.91 -20.13 -3.08
N ARG A 216 15.82 -19.37 -3.08
CA ARG A 216 14.63 -19.77 -2.34
C ARG A 216 14.07 -21.06 -2.91
N VAL A 217 13.97 -22.07 -2.06
CA VAL A 217 13.26 -23.30 -2.39
C VAL A 217 11.76 -23.01 -2.32
N ALA A 218 11.01 -23.42 -3.33
CA ALA A 218 9.57 -23.33 -3.31
C ALA A 218 9.00 -24.22 -2.20
N LEU A 219 8.29 -23.63 -1.25
CA LEU A 219 7.68 -24.33 -0.13
C LEU A 219 6.38 -25.05 -0.58
N ASN A 220 5.65 -24.40 -1.48
CA ASN A 220 4.39 -24.91 -2.06
C ASN A 220 4.04 -24.13 -3.34
N ASP A 221 2.88 -24.45 -3.95
CA ASP A 221 2.43 -23.84 -5.20
C ASP A 221 2.04 -22.33 -5.08
N GLU A 222 1.75 -21.83 -3.88
CA GLU A 222 1.50 -20.39 -3.65
C GLU A 222 2.75 -19.53 -3.96
N ASP A 223 3.92 -20.14 -3.93
CA ASP A 223 5.17 -19.45 -4.27
C ASP A 223 5.21 -18.92 -5.72
N ARG A 224 4.35 -19.47 -6.60
CA ARG A 224 4.16 -18.95 -7.97
C ARG A 224 3.57 -17.52 -8.00
N LEU A 225 2.91 -17.10 -6.91
CA LEU A 225 2.26 -15.80 -6.79
C LEU A 225 3.13 -14.76 -6.09
N ARG A 226 4.39 -15.08 -5.70
CA ARG A 226 5.28 -14.14 -5.00
C ARG A 226 5.49 -12.84 -5.75
N TYR A 227 5.53 -12.86 -7.09
CA TYR A 227 5.66 -11.64 -7.91
C TYR A 227 4.53 -10.62 -7.64
N PHE A 228 3.39 -11.10 -7.17
CA PHE A 228 2.24 -10.28 -6.79
C PHE A 228 2.19 -10.02 -5.28
N THR A 229 2.25 -11.07 -4.46
CA THR A 229 2.09 -10.94 -3.00
C THR A 229 3.25 -10.22 -2.32
N GLU A 230 4.47 -10.35 -2.84
CA GLU A 230 5.66 -9.68 -2.34
C GLU A 230 5.97 -8.37 -3.09
N ASP A 231 5.04 -7.91 -3.93
CA ASP A 231 5.20 -6.67 -4.69
C ASP A 231 5.29 -5.45 -3.78
N ILE A 232 6.31 -4.61 -3.98
CA ILE A 232 6.56 -3.43 -3.13
C ILE A 232 5.45 -2.39 -3.22
N GLY A 233 4.88 -2.19 -4.41
CA GLY A 233 3.80 -1.23 -4.62
C GLY A 233 2.49 -1.70 -3.99
N LEU A 234 2.15 -2.99 -4.12
CA LEU A 234 0.95 -3.58 -3.52
C LEU A 234 1.02 -3.50 -1.98
N ASN A 235 2.16 -3.86 -1.38
CA ASN A 235 2.35 -3.77 0.06
C ASN A 235 2.38 -2.31 0.55
N THR A 236 2.89 -1.39 -0.26
CA THR A 236 2.82 0.06 0.01
C THR A 236 1.39 0.58 -0.02
N TYR A 237 0.59 0.16 -1.02
CA TYR A 237 -0.83 0.50 -1.09
C TYR A 237 -1.59 0.06 0.16
N TYR A 238 -1.40 -1.17 0.60
CA TYR A 238 -2.04 -1.71 1.80
C TYR A 238 -1.60 -0.98 3.08
N TYR A 239 -0.31 -0.64 3.19
CA TYR A 239 0.20 0.18 4.29
C TYR A 239 -0.47 1.54 4.34
N TYR A 240 -0.48 2.30 3.24
CA TYR A 240 -1.08 3.63 3.21
C TYR A 240 -2.59 3.63 3.40
N PHE A 241 -3.28 2.58 2.92
CA PHE A 241 -4.70 2.42 3.23
C PHE A 241 -4.96 2.42 4.74
N HIS A 242 -4.13 1.72 5.51
CA HIS A 242 -4.24 1.71 6.98
C HIS A 242 -3.68 2.95 7.69
N ILE A 243 -2.92 3.77 7.00
CA ILE A 243 -2.53 5.12 7.44
C ILE A 243 -3.70 6.11 7.25
N ASP A 244 -4.41 6.01 6.14
CA ASP A 244 -5.55 6.88 5.82
C ASP A 244 -6.79 6.50 6.65
N TYR A 245 -6.97 5.21 6.94
CA TYR A 245 -8.07 4.66 7.72
C TYR A 245 -7.58 3.81 8.90
N PRO A 246 -6.88 4.39 9.89
CA PRO A 246 -6.42 3.63 11.06
C PRO A 246 -7.60 3.10 11.85
N PHE A 247 -7.62 1.81 12.17
CA PHE A 247 -8.75 1.15 12.84
C PHE A 247 -9.08 1.75 14.22
N TRP A 248 -8.09 2.34 14.89
CA TRP A 248 -8.19 2.95 16.22
C TRP A 248 -8.63 4.42 16.19
N MET A 249 -8.65 5.08 15.03
CA MET A 249 -8.94 6.50 14.91
C MET A 249 -10.44 6.78 15.09
N ASN A 250 -10.74 7.83 15.85
CA ASN A 250 -12.11 8.27 16.05
C ASN A 250 -12.70 8.86 14.76
N ASP A 251 -13.95 8.52 14.47
CA ASP A 251 -14.70 9.02 13.31
C ASP A 251 -14.74 10.56 13.25
N ASN A 252 -14.74 11.27 14.40
CA ASN A 252 -14.72 12.73 14.43
C ASN A 252 -13.42 13.35 13.88
N ILE A 253 -12.31 12.63 13.89
CA ILE A 253 -11.06 13.07 13.28
C ILE A 253 -11.09 12.86 11.77
N ILE A 254 -11.65 11.73 11.33
CA ILE A 254 -11.76 11.38 9.91
C ILE A 254 -12.85 12.20 9.21
N ASN A 255 -13.96 12.46 9.90
CA ASN A 255 -15.20 13.02 9.34
C ASN A 255 -15.30 14.54 9.46
N ASN A 256 -14.30 15.29 9.11
CA ASN A 256 -14.22 16.72 9.41
C ASN A 256 -15.40 17.59 8.88
N LYS A 257 -16.22 17.15 7.93
CA LYS A 257 -17.46 17.84 7.46
C LYS A 257 -18.46 16.97 6.69
N VAL A 258 -18.10 15.78 6.21
CA VAL A 258 -18.96 14.92 5.39
C VAL A 258 -18.95 13.51 5.95
N LYS A 259 -20.13 12.89 6.02
CA LYS A 259 -20.30 11.51 6.53
C LYS A 259 -19.50 10.55 5.66
N THR A 260 -18.35 10.07 6.16
CA THR A 260 -17.52 9.10 5.45
C THR A 260 -18.16 7.72 5.52
N ARG A 261 -18.08 6.99 4.42
CA ARG A 261 -18.47 5.57 4.32
C ARG A 261 -17.25 4.70 4.60
N ARG A 262 -16.60 4.92 5.75
CA ARG A 262 -15.31 4.35 6.11
C ARG A 262 -15.32 2.83 6.12
N TRP A 263 -16.32 2.24 6.73
CA TRP A 263 -16.38 0.80 6.90
C TRP A 263 -16.81 0.09 5.63
N GLU A 264 -17.65 0.70 4.83
CA GLU A 264 -17.94 0.23 3.48
C GLU A 264 -16.69 0.27 2.60
N ILE A 265 -15.91 1.36 2.64
CA ILE A 265 -14.64 1.46 1.92
C ILE A 265 -13.70 0.35 2.39
N THR A 266 -13.59 0.13 3.70
CA THR A 266 -12.70 -0.90 4.26
C THR A 266 -13.10 -2.31 3.79
N LEU A 267 -14.38 -2.66 3.88
CA LEU A 267 -14.90 -3.95 3.43
C LEU A 267 -14.70 -4.13 1.92
N TYR A 268 -14.95 -3.07 1.15
CA TYR A 268 -14.79 -3.09 -0.30
C TYR A 268 -13.33 -3.27 -0.73
N ILE A 269 -12.40 -2.55 -0.12
CA ILE A 269 -10.96 -2.69 -0.41
C ILE A 269 -10.47 -4.11 -0.13
N TYR A 270 -10.88 -4.73 0.97
CA TYR A 270 -10.51 -6.13 1.25
C TYR A 270 -11.11 -7.09 0.22
N GLN A 271 -12.36 -6.87 -0.20
CA GLN A 271 -12.99 -7.64 -1.28
C GLN A 271 -12.25 -7.46 -2.61
N GLN A 272 -11.84 -6.24 -2.96
CA GLN A 272 -11.10 -5.96 -4.19
C GLN A 272 -9.69 -6.57 -4.17
N ILE A 273 -8.99 -6.55 -3.06
CA ILE A 273 -7.69 -7.23 -2.89
C ILE A 273 -7.87 -8.75 -3.08
N LEU A 274 -8.91 -9.35 -2.50
CA LEU A 274 -9.23 -10.76 -2.70
C LEU A 274 -9.56 -11.08 -4.16
N ALA A 275 -10.41 -10.28 -4.80
CA ALA A 275 -10.76 -10.43 -6.20
C ALA A 275 -9.51 -10.37 -7.08
N ARG A 276 -8.64 -9.37 -6.86
CA ARG A 276 -7.41 -9.20 -7.62
C ARG A 276 -6.43 -10.37 -7.43
N TYR A 277 -6.30 -10.87 -6.20
CA TYR A 277 -5.51 -12.06 -5.91
C TYR A 277 -6.12 -13.32 -6.57
N ASN A 278 -7.45 -13.44 -6.59
CA ASN A 278 -8.13 -14.56 -7.28
C ASN A 278 -7.85 -14.54 -8.78
N LEU A 279 -7.81 -13.38 -9.43
CA LEU A 279 -7.44 -13.27 -10.84
C LEU A 279 -6.00 -13.76 -11.10
N GLU A 280 -5.06 -13.49 -10.17
CA GLU A 280 -3.69 -14.03 -10.27
C GLU A 280 -3.66 -15.56 -10.09
N ARG A 281 -4.48 -16.11 -9.19
CA ARG A 281 -4.62 -17.58 -9.02
C ARG A 281 -5.12 -18.21 -10.30
N ILE A 282 -6.20 -17.68 -10.88
CA ILE A 282 -6.76 -18.17 -12.15
C ILE A 282 -5.71 -18.08 -13.26
N SER A 283 -4.97 -16.97 -13.36
CA SER A 283 -3.87 -16.80 -14.30
C SER A 283 -2.82 -17.91 -14.20
N ASN A 284 -2.50 -18.33 -12.97
CA ASN A 284 -1.52 -19.39 -12.69
C ASN A 284 -2.15 -20.81 -12.63
N ARG A 285 -3.39 -20.98 -13.11
CA ARG A 285 -4.15 -22.25 -13.11
C ARG A 285 -4.33 -22.84 -11.71
N MET A 286 -4.54 -21.98 -10.73
CA MET A 286 -4.82 -22.37 -9.34
C MET A 286 -6.33 -22.30 -9.08
N GLY A 287 -6.81 -23.07 -8.11
CA GLY A 287 -8.21 -23.02 -7.67
C GLY A 287 -8.55 -21.77 -6.89
N ASP A 288 -9.83 -21.58 -6.58
CA ASP A 288 -10.35 -20.45 -5.82
C ASP A 288 -9.73 -20.38 -4.42
N ILE A 289 -9.82 -19.18 -3.83
CA ILE A 289 -9.40 -18.95 -2.45
C ILE A 289 -10.40 -19.63 -1.51
N VAL A 290 -9.90 -20.57 -0.72
CA VAL A 290 -10.68 -21.20 0.35
C VAL A 290 -10.56 -20.37 1.61
N GLY A 291 -11.69 -20.03 2.24
CA GLY A 291 -11.70 -19.37 3.53
C GLY A 291 -11.01 -20.18 4.62
N LEU A 292 -10.39 -19.52 5.58
CA LEU A 292 -9.72 -20.17 6.70
C LEU A 292 -10.73 -21.05 7.49
N ASP A 293 -10.42 -22.34 7.64
CA ASP A 293 -11.18 -23.27 8.48
C ASP A 293 -10.38 -23.56 9.76
N LEU A 294 -10.88 -23.07 10.90
CA LEU A 294 -10.20 -23.24 12.20
C LEU A 294 -10.16 -24.70 12.70
N ASN A 295 -10.93 -25.61 12.08
CA ASN A 295 -10.92 -27.03 12.42
C ASN A 295 -9.93 -27.83 11.58
N LYS A 296 -9.33 -27.24 10.55
CA LYS A 296 -8.40 -27.88 9.63
C LYS A 296 -6.99 -27.30 9.75
N THR A 297 -6.01 -28.04 9.26
CA THR A 297 -4.64 -27.55 9.15
C THR A 297 -4.51 -26.49 8.03
N ILE A 298 -3.63 -25.53 8.21
CA ILE A 298 -3.20 -24.61 7.15
C ILE A 298 -2.27 -25.39 6.22
N LYS A 299 -2.78 -25.79 5.05
CA LYS A 299 -2.03 -26.62 4.10
C LYS A 299 -0.80 -25.94 3.55
N LYS A 300 -0.88 -24.61 3.30
CA LYS A 300 0.16 -23.82 2.65
C LYS A 300 0.93 -22.99 3.69
N GLY A 301 2.19 -23.29 3.85
CA GLY A 301 3.09 -22.51 4.68
C GLY A 301 3.59 -21.24 3.98
N TYR A 302 4.38 -20.46 4.69
CA TYR A 302 5.05 -19.29 4.13
C TYR A 302 6.38 -19.03 4.84
N TRP A 303 7.41 -18.72 4.05
CA TRP A 303 8.74 -18.33 4.53
C TRP A 303 9.03 -16.91 4.06
N PRO A 304 9.08 -15.91 4.97
CA PRO A 304 9.21 -14.49 4.60
C PRO A 304 10.61 -14.11 4.10
N TRP A 305 11.66 -14.79 4.52
CA TRP A 305 13.06 -14.44 4.23
C TRP A 305 13.42 -13.00 4.64
N LEU A 306 12.77 -12.48 5.69
CA LEU A 306 12.96 -11.14 6.21
C LEU A 306 13.61 -11.19 7.59
N VAL A 307 14.56 -10.27 7.80
CA VAL A 307 15.18 -10.00 9.09
C VAL A 307 15.00 -8.52 9.39
N LEU A 308 14.49 -8.21 10.57
CA LEU A 308 14.23 -6.84 10.99
C LEU A 308 15.54 -6.12 11.36
N HIS A 309 15.46 -4.81 11.54
CA HIS A 309 16.63 -3.95 11.82
C HIS A 309 17.38 -4.33 13.11
N ASN A 310 16.71 -4.92 14.09
CA ASN A 310 17.31 -5.41 15.34
C ASN A 310 17.83 -6.86 15.23
N GLY A 311 17.91 -7.44 14.04
CA GLY A 311 18.39 -8.80 13.81
C GLY A 311 17.34 -9.90 14.01
N VAL A 312 16.12 -9.58 14.41
CA VAL A 312 15.04 -10.56 14.60
C VAL A 312 14.55 -11.06 13.23
N GLN A 313 14.65 -12.37 13.02
CA GLN A 313 14.08 -13.03 11.85
C GLN A 313 12.57 -13.21 12.01
N LEU A 314 11.80 -12.84 10.98
CA LEU A 314 10.38 -13.11 10.97
C LEU A 314 10.10 -14.62 10.90
N PRO A 315 9.15 -15.13 11.72
CA PRO A 315 8.89 -16.56 11.85
C PRO A 315 8.43 -17.22 10.53
N VAL A 316 8.88 -18.44 10.33
CA VAL A 316 8.45 -19.32 9.24
C VAL A 316 7.21 -20.10 9.66
N ARG A 317 6.20 -20.17 8.82
CA ARG A 317 5.09 -21.09 8.97
C ARG A 317 5.25 -22.24 7.98
N LEU A 318 5.42 -23.47 8.48
CA LEU A 318 5.53 -24.67 7.66
C LEU A 318 4.16 -25.05 7.07
N ASN A 319 4.20 -25.91 6.03
CA ASN A 319 3.01 -26.53 5.47
C ASN A 319 2.32 -27.40 6.53
N ASN A 320 1.01 -27.56 6.43
CA ASN A 320 0.16 -28.37 7.33
C ASN A 320 0.20 -27.95 8.80
N LYS A 321 0.35 -26.63 9.06
CA LYS A 321 0.30 -26.06 10.42
C LYS A 321 -1.06 -26.35 11.06
N ILE A 322 -1.07 -27.02 12.20
CA ILE A 322 -2.26 -27.19 13.05
C ILE A 322 -2.65 -25.84 13.62
N ILE A 323 -3.91 -25.46 13.50
CA ILE A 323 -4.43 -24.18 14.00
C ILE A 323 -4.80 -24.31 15.47
N THR A 324 -5.65 -25.28 15.81
CA THR A 324 -6.17 -25.46 17.17
C THR A 324 -5.23 -26.33 17.98
N THR A 325 -4.65 -25.77 19.03
CA THR A 325 -3.78 -26.46 20.00
C THR A 325 -4.31 -26.20 21.41
N ASP A 326 -3.83 -26.95 22.39
CA ASP A 326 -4.23 -26.76 23.81
C ASP A 326 -3.98 -25.32 24.29
N LYS A 327 -2.92 -24.66 23.75
CA LYS A 327 -2.54 -23.29 24.12
C LYS A 327 -3.52 -22.23 23.58
N ASN A 328 -4.17 -22.47 22.44
CA ASN A 328 -5.00 -21.47 21.78
C ASN A 328 -6.49 -21.86 21.63
N VAL A 329 -6.91 -23.01 22.15
CA VAL A 329 -8.28 -23.52 22.04
C VAL A 329 -9.32 -22.52 22.56
N GLN A 330 -9.00 -21.76 23.61
CA GLN A 330 -9.91 -20.75 24.15
C GLN A 330 -10.12 -19.59 23.17
N ILE A 331 -9.03 -19.15 22.52
CA ILE A 331 -9.11 -18.10 21.50
C ILE A 331 -9.94 -18.57 20.29
N VAL A 332 -9.75 -19.82 19.86
CA VAL A 332 -10.53 -20.42 18.78
C VAL A 332 -12.02 -20.49 19.12
N LYS A 333 -12.37 -20.87 20.37
CA LYS A 333 -13.76 -20.85 20.85
C LYS A 333 -14.34 -19.43 20.82
N LEU A 334 -13.57 -18.46 21.27
CA LEU A 334 -13.97 -17.05 21.29
C LEU A 334 -14.23 -16.52 19.85
N ILE A 335 -13.37 -16.82 18.90
CA ILE A 335 -13.57 -16.47 17.49
C ILE A 335 -14.91 -17.03 16.98
N LYS A 336 -15.19 -18.31 17.23
CA LYS A 336 -16.45 -18.95 16.81
C LYS A 336 -17.68 -18.28 17.43
N VAL A 337 -17.62 -17.94 18.71
CA VAL A 337 -18.72 -17.23 19.39
C VAL A 337 -18.99 -15.88 18.72
N TYR A 338 -17.96 -15.09 18.41
CA TYR A 338 -18.14 -13.77 17.79
C TYR A 338 -18.67 -13.87 16.36
N GLU A 339 -18.14 -14.81 15.59
CA GLU A 339 -18.67 -15.03 14.24
C GLU A 339 -20.13 -15.45 14.24
N ASN A 340 -20.54 -16.30 15.20
CA ASN A 340 -21.94 -16.68 15.37
C ASN A 340 -22.82 -15.49 15.71
N ILE A 341 -22.38 -14.62 16.65
CA ILE A 341 -23.14 -13.41 17.00
C ILE A 341 -23.31 -12.50 15.78
N ILE A 342 -22.24 -12.27 14.99
CA ILE A 342 -22.32 -11.44 13.78
C ILE A 342 -23.23 -12.11 12.73
N THR A 343 -23.12 -13.42 12.55
CA THR A 343 -23.95 -14.18 11.60
C THR A 343 -25.42 -14.12 12.00
N GLU A 344 -25.73 -14.31 13.28
CA GLU A 344 -27.08 -14.16 13.79
C GLU A 344 -27.61 -12.73 13.64
N ALA A 345 -26.79 -11.72 13.89
CA ALA A 345 -27.14 -10.33 13.70
C ALA A 345 -27.52 -10.03 12.23
N ILE A 346 -26.73 -10.56 11.28
CA ILE A 346 -27.07 -10.46 9.85
C ILE A 346 -28.39 -11.17 9.56
N ILE A 347 -28.62 -12.37 10.08
CA ILE A 347 -29.82 -13.17 9.82
C ILE A 347 -31.05 -12.50 10.44
N LYS A 348 -30.97 -12.02 11.65
CA LYS A 348 -32.07 -11.32 12.35
C LYS A 348 -32.34 -9.92 11.80
N GLY A 349 -31.33 -9.29 11.14
CA GLY A 349 -31.37 -7.92 10.64
C GLY A 349 -31.11 -6.85 11.71
N PHE A 350 -30.68 -7.23 12.89
CA PHE A 350 -30.23 -6.34 13.95
C PHE A 350 -29.38 -7.06 14.99
N VAL A 351 -28.66 -6.29 15.77
CA VAL A 351 -27.94 -6.77 16.96
C VAL A 351 -28.24 -5.82 18.13
N GLU A 352 -28.42 -6.38 19.30
CA GLU A 352 -28.53 -5.62 20.55
C GLU A 352 -27.25 -5.79 21.35
N ILE A 353 -26.60 -4.65 21.62
CA ILE A 353 -25.36 -4.61 22.38
C ILE A 353 -25.58 -3.61 23.52
N ASN A 354 -25.64 -4.11 24.75
CA ASN A 354 -25.87 -3.33 25.98
C ASN A 354 -27.11 -2.41 25.93
N GLY A 355 -28.21 -2.91 25.41
CA GLY A 355 -29.47 -2.16 25.27
C GLY A 355 -29.50 -1.20 24.09
N LEU A 356 -28.44 -1.11 23.29
CA LEU A 356 -28.44 -0.37 22.03
C LEU A 356 -28.75 -1.34 20.88
N ARG A 357 -29.86 -1.07 20.17
CA ARG A 357 -30.20 -1.80 18.95
C ARG A 357 -29.49 -1.18 17.74
N LEU A 358 -28.75 -2.00 17.01
CA LEU A 358 -28.08 -1.65 15.74
C LEU A 358 -28.73 -2.47 14.62
N ASP A 359 -29.29 -1.80 13.64
CA ASP A 359 -29.97 -2.43 12.49
C ASP A 359 -28.97 -2.88 11.42
N LEU A 360 -29.33 -3.96 10.68
CA LEU A 360 -28.52 -4.62 9.65
C LEU A 360 -29.36 -5.09 8.45
N HIS A 361 -30.37 -4.30 8.02
CA HIS A 361 -31.26 -4.67 6.91
C HIS A 361 -31.27 -3.71 5.74
N LYS A 362 -30.64 -2.53 5.85
CA LYS A 362 -30.51 -1.56 4.76
C LYS A 362 -29.11 -1.57 4.17
N PRO A 363 -28.93 -1.11 2.93
CA PRO A 363 -27.58 -1.01 2.33
C PRO A 363 -26.59 -0.19 3.17
N GLU A 364 -27.07 0.89 3.81
CA GLU A 364 -26.26 1.80 4.63
C GLU A 364 -25.76 1.15 5.93
N ASP A 365 -26.44 0.10 6.39
CA ASP A 365 -26.09 -0.65 7.61
C ASP A 365 -24.79 -1.45 7.45
N ILE A 366 -24.20 -1.46 6.24
CA ILE A 366 -22.84 -1.96 5.99
C ILE A 366 -21.81 -1.29 6.91
N GLU A 367 -22.04 -0.04 7.31
CA GLU A 367 -21.19 0.67 8.27
C GLU A 367 -21.23 -0.01 9.65
N VAL A 368 -22.38 -0.50 10.08
CA VAL A 368 -22.54 -1.27 11.32
C VAL A 368 -21.82 -2.62 11.20
N LEU A 369 -22.01 -3.33 10.08
CA LEU A 369 -21.31 -4.59 9.82
C LEU A 369 -19.80 -4.44 9.88
N GLY A 370 -19.25 -3.41 9.25
CA GLY A 370 -17.81 -3.14 9.27
C GLY A 370 -17.30 -2.87 10.68
N LYS A 371 -18.05 -2.14 11.50
CA LYS A 371 -17.73 -1.92 12.92
C LYS A 371 -17.72 -3.24 13.70
N LEU A 372 -18.66 -4.14 13.45
CA LEU A 372 -18.73 -5.45 14.10
C LEU A 372 -17.56 -6.36 13.69
N ILE A 373 -17.15 -6.36 12.42
CA ILE A 373 -16.06 -7.22 11.92
C ILE A 373 -14.67 -6.70 12.35
N TYR A 374 -14.45 -5.39 12.27
CA TYR A 374 -13.15 -4.76 12.55
C TYR A 374 -13.06 -4.13 13.94
N GLY A 375 -14.13 -4.18 14.70
CA GLY A 375 -14.15 -3.94 16.14
C GLY A 375 -13.74 -2.55 16.59
N VAL A 376 -14.14 -1.48 15.91
CA VAL A 376 -13.95 -0.13 16.44
C VAL A 376 -15.21 0.31 17.16
N VAL A 377 -15.14 0.34 18.47
CA VAL A 377 -16.18 0.94 19.31
C VAL A 377 -15.59 2.17 19.96
N ASP A 378 -16.17 3.32 19.63
CA ASP A 378 -15.79 4.59 20.25
C ASP A 378 -16.22 4.60 21.72
N LYS A 379 -15.29 4.94 22.61
CA LYS A 379 -15.58 5.07 24.05
C LYS A 379 -16.65 6.12 24.38
N HIS A 380 -16.92 7.04 23.44
CA HIS A 380 -17.90 8.12 23.63
C HIS A 380 -19.31 7.75 23.16
N THR A 381 -19.50 6.68 22.42
CA THR A 381 -20.82 6.28 21.88
C THR A 381 -21.47 5.14 22.64
N THR A 382 -20.81 4.53 23.63
CA THR A 382 -21.38 3.33 24.25
C THR A 382 -21.10 3.16 25.72
N THR A 383 -22.16 2.97 26.44
CA THR A 383 -22.34 2.17 27.65
C THR A 383 -22.13 0.66 27.40
N LEU A 384 -21.32 0.25 26.44
CA LEU A 384 -21.01 -1.16 26.20
C LEU A 384 -20.13 -1.72 27.35
N SER A 385 -20.52 -2.85 27.94
CA SER A 385 -19.72 -3.47 28.98
C SER A 385 -18.30 -3.78 28.49
N LYS A 386 -17.30 -3.61 29.32
CA LYS A 386 -15.87 -3.80 28.95
C LYS A 386 -15.61 -5.13 28.24
N THR A 387 -16.34 -6.18 28.61
CA THR A 387 -16.18 -7.54 28.08
C THR A 387 -16.69 -7.71 26.65
N SER A 388 -17.82 -7.09 26.28
CA SER A 388 -18.38 -7.25 24.92
C SER A 388 -17.72 -6.35 23.88
N VAL A 389 -17.20 -5.20 24.30
CA VAL A 389 -16.50 -4.25 23.40
C VAL A 389 -15.10 -4.73 23.03
N GLU A 390 -14.37 -5.28 23.98
CA GLU A 390 -13.07 -5.90 23.73
C GLU A 390 -13.19 -7.09 22.77
N ALA A 391 -14.32 -7.75 22.79
CA ALA A 391 -14.62 -8.90 21.99
C ALA A 391 -14.65 -8.59 20.48
N TYR A 392 -15.44 -7.63 20.05
CA TYR A 392 -15.57 -7.30 18.63
C TYR A 392 -14.33 -6.64 18.04
N ARG A 393 -13.60 -5.87 18.86
CA ARG A 393 -12.35 -5.21 18.47
C ARG A 393 -11.28 -6.17 17.97
N TYR A 394 -11.41 -7.45 18.27
CA TYR A 394 -10.30 -8.40 18.14
C TYR A 394 -10.55 -9.57 17.17
N LEU A 395 -11.64 -9.60 16.41
CA LEU A 395 -11.88 -10.75 15.54
C LEU A 395 -10.74 -10.97 14.54
N LEU A 396 -10.36 -9.95 13.78
CA LEU A 396 -9.19 -10.01 12.89
C LEU A 396 -7.89 -10.25 13.66
N LEU A 397 -7.74 -9.60 14.82
CA LEU A 397 -6.58 -9.73 15.66
C LEU A 397 -6.46 -11.14 16.27
N LEU A 398 -7.57 -11.69 16.75
CA LEU A 398 -7.64 -13.05 17.26
C LEU A 398 -7.31 -14.09 16.17
N LEU A 399 -7.83 -13.89 14.95
CA LEU A 399 -7.51 -14.74 13.79
C LEU A 399 -6.02 -14.69 13.47
N LYS A 400 -5.40 -13.51 13.48
CA LYS A 400 -3.95 -13.36 13.28
C LYS A 400 -3.16 -14.03 14.40
N ALA A 401 -3.56 -13.84 15.66
CA ALA A 401 -2.89 -14.42 16.83
C ALA A 401 -2.92 -15.95 16.84
N VAL A 402 -4.04 -16.57 16.43
CA VAL A 402 -4.17 -18.03 16.37
C VAL A 402 -3.28 -18.65 15.30
N ILE A 403 -3.05 -17.92 14.21
CA ILE A 403 -2.28 -18.42 13.06
C ILE A 403 -0.80 -18.10 13.19
N GLY A 404 -0.49 -16.94 13.73
CA GLY A 404 0.87 -16.51 14.03
C GLY A 404 1.47 -17.26 15.22
N LEU A 405 2.74 -17.07 15.43
CA LEU A 405 3.30 -17.23 16.75
C LEU A 405 2.81 -15.98 17.48
N ASN A 406 2.06 -16.11 18.58
CA ASN A 406 1.77 -14.96 19.42
C ASN A 406 3.06 -14.16 19.57
N PRO A 407 3.02 -12.83 19.42
CA PRO A 407 4.15 -12.03 19.88
C PRO A 407 4.33 -12.35 21.36
N VAL A 408 5.19 -13.34 21.63
CA VAL A 408 5.53 -13.71 23.00
C VAL A 408 6.38 -12.56 23.48
N GLU A 409 5.85 -11.77 24.38
CA GLU A 409 6.68 -10.88 25.16
C GLU A 409 7.64 -11.76 25.96
N SER A 410 8.82 -12.03 25.40
CA SER A 410 9.89 -12.72 26.13
C SER A 410 10.43 -11.82 27.23
N ASP A 411 10.24 -10.53 27.07
CA ASP A 411 10.51 -9.49 28.04
C ASP A 411 9.51 -8.32 27.80
N LYS A 412 9.54 -7.31 28.66
CA LYS A 412 8.65 -6.15 28.63
C LYS A 412 8.60 -5.41 27.26
N TYR A 413 9.68 -5.45 26.48
CA TYR A 413 9.84 -4.69 25.27
C TYR A 413 10.12 -5.56 24.03
N PHE A 414 10.73 -6.72 24.22
CA PHE A 414 11.14 -7.58 23.12
C PHE A 414 9.96 -8.37 22.56
N VAL A 415 9.72 -8.19 21.25
CA VAL A 415 8.60 -8.82 20.52
C VAL A 415 9.11 -9.42 19.23
N VAL A 416 8.65 -10.63 18.91
CA VAL A 416 8.87 -11.28 17.62
C VAL A 416 7.56 -11.26 16.84
N PRO A 417 7.30 -10.21 16.01
CA PRO A 417 6.08 -10.15 15.21
C PRO A 417 6.11 -11.18 14.09
N THR A 418 4.92 -11.57 13.62
CA THR A 418 4.76 -12.33 12.39
C THR A 418 4.61 -11.38 11.20
N VAL A 419 4.69 -11.92 9.96
CA VAL A 419 4.42 -11.12 8.76
C VAL A 419 3.01 -10.53 8.73
N LEU A 420 2.05 -11.14 9.43
CA LEU A 420 0.66 -10.67 9.52
C LEU A 420 0.50 -9.43 10.41
N ASP A 421 1.47 -9.16 11.27
CA ASP A 421 1.39 -8.11 12.29
C ASP A 421 1.80 -6.73 11.79
N SER A 422 2.39 -6.66 10.60
CA SER A 422 2.78 -5.41 9.95
C SER A 422 2.03 -5.21 8.64
N TYR A 423 1.53 -4.00 8.41
CA TYR A 423 0.83 -3.67 7.15
C TYR A 423 1.76 -3.74 5.92
N GLN A 424 3.05 -3.54 6.10
CA GLN A 424 4.06 -3.63 5.05
C GLN A 424 4.31 -5.06 4.57
N THR A 425 3.92 -6.06 5.34
CA THR A 425 4.26 -7.47 5.08
C THR A 425 3.06 -8.41 5.05
N ALA A 426 1.89 -8.00 5.53
CA ALA A 426 0.74 -8.89 5.73
C ALA A 426 0.25 -9.54 4.43
N LEU A 427 0.27 -8.82 3.29
CA LEU A 427 -0.16 -9.35 1.99
C LEU A 427 0.77 -10.43 1.42
N ARG A 428 1.97 -10.59 1.96
CA ARG A 428 2.95 -11.57 1.49
C ARG A 428 2.55 -13.00 1.82
N ASP A 429 1.81 -13.18 2.91
CA ASP A 429 1.41 -14.49 3.42
C ASP A 429 0.11 -14.99 2.78
N PRO A 430 0.09 -16.16 2.13
CA PRO A 430 -1.14 -16.73 1.56
C PRO A 430 -2.29 -16.87 2.56
N VAL A 431 -2.00 -17.06 3.84
CA VAL A 431 -3.04 -17.19 4.86
C VAL A 431 -3.77 -15.87 5.12
N PHE A 432 -3.16 -14.72 4.83
CA PHE A 432 -3.85 -13.43 4.86
C PHE A 432 -5.14 -13.47 4.01
N TYR A 433 -5.04 -13.98 2.79
CA TYR A 433 -6.17 -14.07 1.86
C TYR A 433 -7.23 -15.08 2.35
N GLN A 434 -6.82 -16.15 3.02
CA GLN A 434 -7.77 -17.10 3.64
C GLN A 434 -8.53 -16.46 4.82
N ILE A 435 -7.85 -15.67 5.66
CA ILE A 435 -8.48 -14.90 6.74
C ILE A 435 -9.49 -13.92 6.15
N GLN A 436 -9.06 -13.12 5.17
CA GLN A 436 -9.92 -12.11 4.55
C GLN A 436 -11.10 -12.74 3.81
N LYS A 437 -10.92 -13.89 3.16
CA LYS A 437 -12.03 -14.64 2.55
C LYS A 437 -13.06 -15.08 3.59
N ARG A 438 -12.61 -15.54 4.76
CA ARG A 438 -13.50 -15.87 5.87
C ARG A 438 -14.32 -14.66 6.32
N LEU A 439 -13.68 -13.50 6.50
CA LEU A 439 -14.36 -12.26 6.90
C LEU A 439 -15.28 -11.70 5.80
N CYS A 440 -14.84 -11.74 4.54
CA CYS A 440 -15.67 -11.31 3.40
C CYS A 440 -16.89 -12.21 3.17
N ASN A 441 -16.89 -13.45 3.65
CA ASN A 441 -18.09 -14.28 3.61
C ASN A 441 -19.22 -13.69 4.47
N LEU A 442 -18.92 -12.98 5.56
CA LEU A 442 -19.91 -12.24 6.34
C LEU A 442 -20.50 -11.06 5.54
N LEU A 443 -19.67 -10.34 4.79
CA LEU A 443 -20.13 -9.30 3.87
C LEU A 443 -21.03 -9.89 2.76
N ILE A 444 -20.62 -11.00 2.16
CA ILE A 444 -21.41 -11.69 1.13
C ILE A 444 -22.76 -12.13 1.72
N LEU A 445 -22.78 -12.65 2.93
CA LEU A 445 -24.02 -13.05 3.63
C LEU A 445 -24.94 -11.85 3.85
N PHE A 446 -24.40 -10.70 4.29
CA PHE A 446 -25.17 -9.45 4.44
C PHE A 446 -25.74 -8.99 3.10
N LYS A 447 -24.91 -8.93 2.05
CA LYS A 447 -25.35 -8.51 0.70
C LYS A 447 -26.41 -9.43 0.09
N LYS A 448 -26.40 -10.73 0.41
CA LYS A 448 -27.45 -11.68 0.02
C LYS A 448 -28.82 -11.41 0.63
N ARG A 449 -28.85 -10.73 1.78
CA ARG A 449 -30.11 -10.36 2.42
C ARG A 449 -30.77 -9.11 1.82
N LEU A 450 -29.98 -8.32 1.11
CA LEU A 450 -30.51 -7.18 0.38
C LEU A 450 -31.22 -7.69 -0.91
N PRO A 451 -32.36 -7.06 -1.30
CA PRO A 451 -33.05 -7.44 -2.53
C PRO A 451 -32.15 -7.22 -3.75
N CYS A 452 -32.33 -8.03 -4.79
CA CYS A 452 -31.75 -7.75 -6.09
C CYS A 452 -32.15 -6.35 -6.57
N TYR A 453 -31.30 -5.72 -7.36
CA TYR A 453 -31.66 -4.43 -7.96
C TYR A 453 -32.80 -4.62 -8.95
N THR A 454 -33.79 -3.72 -8.88
CA THR A 454 -34.88 -3.69 -9.84
C THR A 454 -34.38 -3.09 -11.17
N ARG A 455 -35.15 -3.32 -12.24
CA ARG A 455 -34.82 -2.74 -13.55
C ARG A 455 -34.79 -1.21 -13.52
N GLU A 456 -35.68 -0.60 -12.74
CA GLU A 456 -35.79 0.85 -12.55
C GLU A 456 -34.57 1.44 -11.81
N GLU A 457 -33.97 0.67 -10.89
CA GLU A 457 -32.74 1.07 -10.21
C GLU A 457 -31.51 0.98 -11.11
N LEU A 458 -31.52 0.07 -12.08
CA LEU A 458 -30.39 -0.22 -12.99
C LEU A 458 -30.41 0.61 -14.27
N ILE A 459 -31.60 0.90 -14.81
CA ILE A 459 -31.74 1.59 -16.08
C ILE A 459 -31.37 3.07 -15.96
N PHE A 460 -30.70 3.60 -16.95
CA PHE A 460 -30.52 5.03 -17.15
C PHE A 460 -31.36 5.46 -18.37
N PRO A 461 -32.60 5.94 -18.16
CA PRO A 461 -33.50 6.25 -19.27
C PRO A 461 -32.88 7.25 -20.24
N GLY A 462 -32.96 6.95 -21.54
CA GLY A 462 -32.41 7.77 -22.61
C GLY A 462 -30.90 7.61 -22.84
N VAL A 463 -30.22 6.72 -22.10
CA VAL A 463 -28.79 6.45 -22.26
C VAL A 463 -28.57 4.99 -22.65
N LYS A 464 -27.79 4.76 -23.71
CA LYS A 464 -27.47 3.44 -24.23
C LYS A 464 -25.99 3.32 -24.54
N ILE A 465 -25.33 2.25 -24.13
CA ILE A 465 -24.01 1.88 -24.60
C ILE A 465 -24.13 1.14 -25.93
N ASP A 466 -23.68 1.75 -27.01
CA ASP A 466 -23.73 1.16 -28.35
C ASP A 466 -22.59 0.15 -28.52
N ASN A 467 -21.36 0.55 -28.17
CA ASN A 467 -20.19 -0.29 -28.33
C ASN A 467 -19.16 -0.07 -27.22
N VAL A 468 -18.33 -1.10 -26.98
CA VAL A 468 -17.14 -1.04 -26.12
C VAL A 468 -16.01 -1.76 -26.83
N VAL A 469 -14.92 -1.06 -27.05
CA VAL A 469 -13.69 -1.59 -27.68
C VAL A 469 -12.55 -1.51 -26.71
N VAL A 470 -11.79 -2.59 -26.59
CA VAL A 470 -10.61 -2.69 -25.73
C VAL A 470 -9.39 -3.00 -26.58
N ASP A 471 -8.33 -2.25 -26.41
CA ASP A 471 -7.04 -2.53 -27.05
C ASP A 471 -6.51 -3.90 -26.63
N LYS A 472 -5.51 -4.40 -27.36
CA LYS A 472 -4.84 -5.65 -27.02
C LYS A 472 -4.17 -5.56 -25.63
N LEU A 473 -4.61 -6.40 -24.71
CA LEU A 473 -4.09 -6.44 -23.34
C LEU A 473 -2.86 -7.34 -23.28
N VAL A 474 -1.73 -6.77 -22.90
CA VAL A 474 -0.44 -7.49 -22.82
C VAL A 474 0.28 -7.16 -21.53
N THR A 475 0.66 -8.19 -20.78
CA THR A 475 1.49 -8.08 -19.57
C THR A 475 2.92 -8.58 -19.84
N TYR A 476 3.85 -8.11 -19.04
CA TYR A 476 5.26 -8.51 -19.08
C TYR A 476 5.91 -8.29 -17.71
N PHE A 477 7.12 -8.78 -17.52
CA PHE A 477 7.92 -8.43 -16.35
C PHE A 477 8.92 -7.34 -16.73
N ASP A 478 9.04 -6.32 -15.88
CA ASP A 478 10.07 -5.28 -15.96
C ASP A 478 11.04 -5.34 -14.78
N ASP A 479 12.16 -4.64 -14.89
CA ASP A 479 13.10 -4.44 -13.81
C ASP A 479 12.94 -3.02 -13.25
N HIS A 480 12.87 -2.92 -11.92
CA HIS A 480 12.73 -1.66 -11.19
C HIS A 480 13.86 -1.48 -10.19
N LEU A 481 14.41 -0.29 -10.12
CA LEU A 481 15.39 0.10 -9.13
C LEU A 481 14.70 0.74 -7.92
N MET A 482 15.00 0.22 -6.74
CA MET A 482 14.52 0.72 -5.46
C MET A 482 15.72 1.16 -4.62
N ASP A 483 15.64 2.34 -4.02
CA ASP A 483 16.66 2.81 -3.08
C ASP A 483 16.54 2.02 -1.76
N MET A 484 17.63 1.39 -1.39
CA MET A 484 17.76 0.66 -0.12
C MET A 484 18.97 1.14 0.71
N THR A 485 19.44 2.35 0.47
CA THR A 485 20.59 2.91 1.21
C THR A 485 20.32 2.91 2.71
N ASN A 486 19.08 3.13 3.14
CA ASN A 486 18.64 3.09 4.54
C ASN A 486 18.61 1.68 5.16
N ALA A 487 18.87 0.62 4.38
CA ALA A 487 18.97 -0.74 4.92
C ALA A 487 20.24 -0.96 5.75
N VAL A 488 21.26 -0.15 5.55
CA VAL A 488 22.53 -0.28 6.28
C VAL A 488 22.64 0.79 7.33
N ILE A 489 22.56 0.36 8.59
CA ILE A 489 22.61 1.23 9.77
C ILE A 489 24.07 1.43 10.16
N LEU A 490 24.48 2.69 10.31
CA LEU A 490 25.80 3.08 10.80
C LEU A 490 25.71 3.59 12.24
N ASN A 491 26.69 3.27 13.06
CA ASN A 491 26.84 3.87 14.37
C ASN A 491 27.48 5.28 14.28
N ASN A 492 27.49 6.03 15.39
CA ASN A 492 28.02 7.39 15.44
C ASN A 492 29.46 7.52 14.95
N ASP A 493 30.32 6.52 15.26
CA ASP A 493 31.74 6.56 14.87
C ASP A 493 31.92 6.22 13.43
N GLU A 494 31.11 5.32 12.90
CA GLU A 494 31.07 5.00 11.48
C GLU A 494 30.54 6.19 10.66
N LEU A 495 29.48 6.86 11.10
CA LEU A 495 28.93 8.06 10.47
C LEU A 495 29.98 9.19 10.38
N LYS A 496 30.76 9.42 11.45
CA LYS A 496 31.82 10.42 11.45
C LYS A 496 32.98 10.07 10.50
N LYS A 497 33.28 8.79 10.34
CA LYS A 497 34.38 8.30 9.49
C LYS A 497 33.97 8.13 8.03
N THR A 498 32.68 7.96 7.77
CA THR A 498 32.18 7.64 6.43
C THR A 498 31.70 8.91 5.76
N LYS A 499 32.52 9.56 4.93
CA LYS A 499 32.04 10.45 3.88
C LYS A 499 31.32 9.58 2.84
N SER A 500 30.16 9.03 3.14
CA SER A 500 29.55 8.09 2.21
C SER A 500 28.44 8.73 1.40
N ASP A 501 28.79 9.26 0.25
CA ASP A 501 27.83 9.48 -0.85
C ASP A 501 27.45 8.15 -1.54
N MET A 502 27.59 7.02 -0.81
CA MET A 502 27.24 5.72 -1.36
C MET A 502 25.73 5.60 -1.55
N THR A 503 25.33 5.27 -2.76
CA THR A 503 23.97 4.94 -3.12
C THR A 503 23.86 3.42 -3.31
N ILE A 504 22.97 2.77 -2.58
CA ILE A 504 22.71 1.34 -2.72
C ILE A 504 21.30 1.14 -3.24
N LEU A 505 21.21 0.58 -4.44
CA LEU A 505 19.96 0.27 -5.10
C LEU A 505 19.77 -1.25 -5.18
N VAL A 506 18.53 -1.69 -5.14
CA VAL A 506 18.18 -3.08 -5.46
C VAL A 506 17.34 -3.12 -6.73
N ARG A 507 17.70 -4.03 -7.66
CA ARG A 507 16.89 -4.30 -8.84
C ARG A 507 15.91 -5.43 -8.54
N LYS A 508 14.63 -5.11 -8.66
CA LYS A 508 13.50 -6.02 -8.45
C LYS A 508 12.75 -6.27 -9.74
N ARG A 509 12.43 -7.52 -10.01
CA ARG A 509 11.57 -7.90 -11.14
C ARG A 509 10.10 -7.77 -10.73
N ARG A 510 9.30 -7.06 -11.56
CA ARG A 510 7.90 -6.75 -11.26
C ARG A 510 7.00 -7.09 -12.44
N LEU A 511 5.72 -7.37 -12.15
CA LEU A 511 4.68 -7.44 -13.18
C LEU A 511 4.31 -6.03 -13.65
N ASN A 512 4.18 -5.87 -14.98
CA ASN A 512 3.75 -4.65 -15.63
C ASN A 512 2.88 -4.98 -16.83
N HIS A 513 2.25 -3.97 -17.45
CA HIS A 513 1.46 -4.15 -18.67
C HIS A 513 1.75 -3.05 -19.70
N GLN A 514 1.51 -3.35 -20.97
CA GLN A 514 1.52 -2.34 -22.03
C GLN A 514 0.34 -1.40 -21.84
N ARG A 515 0.54 -0.12 -22.17
CA ARG A 515 -0.53 0.87 -22.20
C ARG A 515 -1.65 0.42 -23.13
N PHE A 516 -2.88 0.59 -22.72
CA PHE A 516 -4.08 0.22 -23.46
C PHE A 516 -5.16 1.27 -23.27
N LYS A 517 -6.11 1.31 -24.18
CA LYS A 517 -7.29 2.17 -24.11
C LYS A 517 -8.55 1.33 -24.08
N VAL A 518 -9.57 1.88 -23.46
CA VAL A 518 -10.95 1.43 -23.51
C VAL A 518 -11.76 2.54 -24.14
N VAL A 519 -12.47 2.25 -25.22
CA VAL A 519 -13.36 3.18 -25.93
C VAL A 519 -14.78 2.73 -25.70
N VAL A 520 -15.61 3.63 -25.18
CA VAL A 520 -17.04 3.38 -24.92
C VAL A 520 -17.87 4.36 -25.74
N ASP A 521 -18.64 3.86 -26.69
CA ASP A 521 -19.58 4.66 -27.47
C ASP A 521 -20.94 4.64 -26.80
N VAL A 522 -21.46 5.83 -26.47
CA VAL A 522 -22.70 6.03 -25.73
C VAL A 522 -23.60 6.99 -26.48
N THR A 523 -24.85 6.60 -26.71
CA THR A 523 -25.90 7.50 -27.20
C THR A 523 -26.74 8.00 -26.04
N SER A 524 -26.96 9.32 -25.94
CA SER A 524 -27.76 9.97 -24.92
C SER A 524 -28.82 10.89 -25.57
N ASP A 525 -30.03 10.86 -25.06
CA ASP A 525 -31.12 11.79 -25.47
C ASP A 525 -31.03 13.16 -24.76
N LYS A 526 -30.12 13.31 -23.77
CA LYS A 526 -29.99 14.49 -22.91
C LYS A 526 -28.55 14.80 -22.57
N THR A 527 -28.31 16.06 -22.23
CA THR A 527 -27.03 16.48 -21.62
C THR A 527 -27.12 16.32 -20.10
N VAL A 528 -26.25 15.44 -19.53
CA VAL A 528 -26.34 15.07 -18.12
C VAL A 528 -24.98 14.58 -17.59
N ASP A 529 -24.71 14.86 -16.29
CA ASP A 529 -23.55 14.32 -15.60
C ASP A 529 -23.84 12.86 -15.18
N CYS A 530 -22.88 12.00 -15.47
CA CYS A 530 -22.97 10.57 -15.23
C CYS A 530 -21.69 10.01 -14.59
N VAL A 531 -21.81 8.81 -14.09
CA VAL A 531 -20.70 8.00 -13.58
C VAL A 531 -20.51 6.79 -14.47
N VAL A 532 -19.32 6.61 -14.97
CA VAL A 532 -18.92 5.41 -15.73
C VAL A 532 -18.12 4.52 -14.81
N ARG A 533 -18.51 3.24 -14.68
CA ARG A 533 -17.79 2.22 -13.92
C ARG A 533 -17.37 1.08 -14.82
N MET A 534 -16.14 0.60 -14.62
CA MET A 534 -15.57 -0.50 -15.39
C MET A 534 -15.02 -1.57 -14.45
N PHE A 535 -15.43 -2.82 -14.67
CA PHE A 535 -14.99 -3.97 -13.87
C PHE A 535 -14.41 -5.05 -14.76
N LEU A 536 -13.26 -5.59 -14.34
CA LEU A 536 -12.60 -6.71 -14.99
C LEU A 536 -12.83 -7.98 -14.18
N GLY A 537 -13.42 -9.00 -14.78
CA GLY A 537 -13.70 -10.28 -14.11
C GLY A 537 -13.29 -11.48 -14.93
N PRO A 538 -13.18 -12.65 -14.32
CA PRO A 538 -12.80 -13.88 -15.01
C PRO A 538 -14.00 -14.45 -15.79
N LYS A 539 -13.74 -14.89 -17.03
CA LYS A 539 -14.71 -15.64 -17.84
C LYS A 539 -14.66 -17.14 -17.54
N GLU A 540 -13.46 -17.63 -17.24
CA GLU A 540 -13.19 -19.03 -16.96
C GLU A 540 -12.48 -19.19 -15.62
N ASP A 541 -12.66 -20.33 -14.97
CA ASP A 541 -11.93 -20.70 -13.75
C ASP A 541 -10.46 -21.11 -14.07
N GLY A 542 -9.72 -21.51 -13.04
CA GLY A 542 -8.33 -21.98 -13.20
C GLY A 542 -8.18 -23.21 -14.11
N LEU A 543 -9.25 -23.97 -14.33
CA LEU A 543 -9.31 -25.16 -15.18
C LEU A 543 -9.88 -24.88 -16.59
N GLY A 544 -10.27 -23.65 -16.89
CA GLY A 544 -10.82 -23.26 -18.19
C GLY A 544 -12.33 -23.51 -18.33
N ARG A 545 -13.05 -23.73 -17.24
CA ARG A 545 -14.51 -23.90 -17.27
C ARG A 545 -15.19 -22.54 -17.13
N LEU A 546 -16.27 -22.33 -17.89
CA LEU A 546 -17.07 -21.10 -17.80
C LEU A 546 -17.65 -20.93 -16.39
N ILE A 547 -17.63 -19.69 -15.90
CA ILE A 547 -18.12 -19.35 -14.57
C ILE A 547 -19.44 -18.59 -14.72
N ASP A 548 -20.42 -18.96 -13.88
CA ASP A 548 -21.67 -18.22 -13.72
C ASP A 548 -21.38 -16.84 -13.13
N ILE A 549 -21.88 -15.77 -13.77
CA ILE A 549 -21.60 -14.39 -13.39
C ILE A 549 -22.13 -14.07 -12.00
N ASN A 550 -23.34 -14.52 -11.65
CA ASN A 550 -23.94 -14.23 -10.35
C ASN A 550 -23.12 -14.84 -9.20
N LYS A 551 -22.63 -16.08 -9.38
CA LYS A 551 -21.74 -16.73 -8.40
C LYS A 551 -20.39 -16.07 -8.30
N ASN A 552 -19.92 -15.43 -9.38
CA ASN A 552 -18.57 -14.88 -9.49
C ASN A 552 -18.52 -13.33 -9.43
N ARG A 553 -19.63 -12.64 -9.31
CA ARG A 553 -19.71 -11.17 -9.32
C ARG A 553 -18.75 -10.49 -8.31
N HIS A 554 -18.52 -11.11 -7.16
CA HIS A 554 -17.61 -10.61 -6.14
C HIS A 554 -16.11 -10.76 -6.47
N ASN A 555 -15.77 -11.45 -7.57
CA ASN A 555 -14.41 -11.58 -8.11
C ASN A 555 -14.13 -10.60 -9.26
N PHE A 556 -15.08 -9.70 -9.56
CA PHE A 556 -14.83 -8.60 -10.47
C PHE A 556 -14.06 -7.48 -9.77
N VAL A 557 -13.00 -7.03 -10.39
CA VAL A 557 -12.14 -5.94 -9.91
C VAL A 557 -12.55 -4.66 -10.61
N GLU A 558 -12.87 -3.61 -9.86
CA GLU A 558 -13.09 -2.28 -10.39
C GLU A 558 -11.77 -1.72 -10.90
N ILE A 559 -11.64 -1.56 -12.22
CA ILE A 559 -10.42 -1.03 -12.83
C ILE A 559 -10.51 0.47 -13.05
N ASP A 560 -11.72 1.02 -13.20
CA ASP A 560 -11.95 2.45 -13.36
C ASP A 560 -13.35 2.87 -12.91
N SER A 561 -13.45 4.08 -12.35
CA SER A 561 -14.71 4.76 -12.10
C SER A 561 -14.50 6.27 -12.14
N PHE A 562 -15.30 6.98 -12.95
CA PHE A 562 -15.07 8.41 -13.18
C PHE A 562 -16.35 9.15 -13.55
N LEU A 563 -16.31 10.47 -13.36
CA LEU A 563 -17.37 11.39 -13.79
C LEU A 563 -17.21 11.73 -15.25
N TYR A 564 -18.33 11.74 -15.97
CA TYR A 564 -18.37 12.17 -17.37
C TYR A 564 -19.64 12.99 -17.64
N LYS A 565 -19.54 14.01 -18.48
CA LYS A 565 -20.68 14.80 -18.93
C LYS A 565 -21.10 14.33 -20.31
N LEU A 566 -22.21 13.60 -20.37
CA LEU A 566 -22.84 13.24 -21.65
C LEU A 566 -23.46 14.47 -22.30
N VAL A 567 -23.33 14.55 -23.61
CA VAL A 567 -24.08 15.52 -24.46
C VAL A 567 -25.13 14.77 -25.25
N THR A 568 -26.19 15.47 -25.65
CA THR A 568 -27.24 14.89 -26.51
C THR A 568 -26.66 14.38 -27.82
N GLY A 569 -27.00 13.15 -28.21
CA GLY A 569 -26.47 12.45 -29.36
C GLY A 569 -25.38 11.45 -29.02
N LYS A 570 -24.45 11.24 -29.94
CA LYS A 570 -23.36 10.26 -29.79
C LYS A 570 -22.19 10.83 -28.96
N ASN A 571 -21.71 10.08 -28.00
CA ASN A 571 -20.56 10.37 -27.17
C ASN A 571 -19.54 9.23 -27.32
N THR A 572 -18.28 9.54 -27.59
CA THR A 572 -17.18 8.57 -27.57
C THR A 572 -16.28 8.86 -26.39
N ILE A 573 -16.31 7.99 -25.40
CA ILE A 573 -15.54 8.09 -24.16
C ILE A 573 -14.27 7.26 -24.32
N VAL A 574 -13.12 7.92 -24.30
CA VAL A 574 -11.80 7.25 -24.39
C VAL A 574 -11.13 7.29 -23.02
N ARG A 575 -10.80 6.11 -22.48
CA ARG A 575 -10.05 5.99 -21.23
C ARG A 575 -8.74 5.28 -21.45
N ASP A 576 -7.68 5.94 -21.09
CA ASP A 576 -6.33 5.37 -21.14
C ASP A 576 -5.99 4.70 -19.80
N SER A 577 -5.29 3.59 -19.85
CA SER A 577 -4.86 2.85 -18.66
C SER A 577 -4.03 3.67 -17.66
N ILE A 578 -3.38 4.72 -18.14
CA ILE A 578 -2.60 5.63 -17.28
C ILE A 578 -3.46 6.68 -16.57
N ASP A 579 -4.71 6.88 -17.00
CA ASP A 579 -5.65 7.88 -16.46
C ASP A 579 -6.77 7.24 -15.62
N MET A 580 -6.73 5.91 -15.43
CA MET A 580 -7.72 5.20 -14.63
C MET A 580 -7.69 5.64 -13.19
N HIS A 581 -8.83 5.49 -12.52
CA HIS A 581 -9.05 5.96 -11.16
C HIS A 581 -8.28 5.11 -10.12
N ASN A 582 -7.95 5.74 -8.98
CA ASN A 582 -7.32 5.08 -7.83
C ASN A 582 -6.01 4.35 -8.09
N ILE A 583 -5.34 4.62 -9.19
CA ILE A 583 -4.03 4.06 -9.49
C ILE A 583 -2.90 5.05 -9.21
N VAL A 584 -1.75 4.52 -8.85
CA VAL A 584 -0.50 5.27 -8.64
C VAL A 584 0.58 4.72 -9.55
N ARG A 585 1.21 5.62 -10.30
CA ARG A 585 2.37 5.32 -11.14
C ARG A 585 3.64 5.23 -10.29
N ASP A 586 4.70 4.70 -10.88
CA ASP A 586 6.01 4.74 -10.26
C ASP A 586 6.44 6.21 -10.06
N ARG A 587 6.99 6.47 -8.89
CA ARG A 587 7.47 7.79 -8.49
C ARG A 587 8.99 7.84 -8.46
N LEU A 588 9.54 9.04 -8.48
CA LEU A 588 10.96 9.25 -8.27
C LEU A 588 11.39 8.69 -6.91
N MET A 589 12.63 8.24 -6.82
CA MET A 589 13.27 7.94 -5.53
C MET A 589 13.26 9.19 -4.66
N THR A 590 13.13 9.03 -3.35
CA THR A 590 13.04 10.17 -2.42
C THR A 590 14.24 11.11 -2.57
N ARG A 591 15.45 10.58 -2.76
CA ARG A 591 16.67 11.39 -2.99
C ARG A 591 16.58 12.31 -4.22
N ASP A 592 16.03 11.78 -5.32
CA ASP A 592 15.88 12.53 -6.57
C ASP A 592 14.73 13.54 -6.44
N LEU A 593 13.68 13.15 -5.71
CA LEU A 593 12.58 14.05 -5.39
C LEU A 593 13.03 15.21 -4.50
N VAL A 594 13.88 14.97 -3.49
CA VAL A 594 14.48 16.02 -2.65
C VAL A 594 15.26 17.01 -3.51
N LYS A 595 16.17 16.54 -4.36
CA LYS A 595 16.94 17.38 -5.29
C LYS A 595 16.01 18.19 -6.20
N LYS A 596 14.97 17.55 -6.75
CA LYS A 596 13.98 18.23 -7.59
C LYS A 596 13.23 19.32 -6.81
N VAL A 597 12.80 19.03 -5.58
CA VAL A 597 12.10 20.00 -4.71
C VAL A 597 13.01 21.18 -4.36
N GLU A 598 14.29 20.95 -4.08
CA GLU A 598 15.26 22.01 -3.78
C GLU A 598 15.46 22.99 -4.96
N THR A 599 15.43 22.49 -6.20
CA THR A 599 15.68 23.27 -7.43
C THR A 599 14.43 23.96 -7.99
N ILE A 600 13.21 23.47 -7.69
CA ILE A 600 11.96 24.01 -8.21
C ILE A 600 11.67 25.38 -7.58
N THR A 601 11.31 26.36 -8.44
CA THR A 601 10.88 27.69 -8.03
C THR A 601 9.42 27.73 -7.60
N ASP A 602 8.53 27.03 -8.31
CA ASP A 602 7.10 26.90 -7.95
C ASP A 602 6.73 25.46 -7.61
N PHE A 603 6.73 25.18 -6.30
CA PHE A 603 6.37 23.87 -5.79
C PHE A 603 4.87 23.56 -5.92
N LYS A 604 4.01 24.57 -5.93
CA LYS A 604 2.55 24.37 -6.11
C LYS A 604 2.24 23.91 -7.52
N ASP A 605 2.86 24.52 -8.53
CA ASP A 605 2.70 24.12 -9.94
C ASP A 605 3.19 22.69 -10.17
N PHE A 606 4.31 22.32 -9.56
CA PHE A 606 4.80 20.94 -9.55
C PHE A 606 3.78 19.96 -8.94
N LEU A 607 3.19 20.30 -7.79
CA LEU A 607 2.18 19.46 -7.15
C LEU A 607 0.95 19.27 -8.02
N VAL A 608 0.48 20.31 -8.70
CA VAL A 608 -0.68 20.24 -9.58
C VAL A 608 -0.42 19.28 -10.76
N LYS A 609 0.77 19.34 -11.35
CA LYS A 609 1.14 18.52 -12.51
C LYS A 609 1.45 17.06 -12.15
N ASP A 610 2.19 16.84 -11.08
CA ASP A 610 2.77 15.52 -10.74
C ASP A 610 2.11 14.85 -9.52
N LEU A 611 1.16 15.50 -8.86
CA LEU A 611 0.60 15.02 -7.60
C LEU A 611 0.02 13.60 -7.68
N ARG A 612 -0.56 13.22 -8.83
CA ARG A 612 -1.07 11.85 -9.05
C ARG A 612 -0.01 10.77 -8.77
N ASN A 613 1.26 11.05 -9.08
CA ASN A 613 2.35 10.11 -8.87
C ASN A 613 2.71 9.93 -7.39
N TYR A 614 2.20 10.79 -6.51
CA TYR A 614 2.53 10.82 -5.08
C TYR A 614 1.32 10.59 -4.16
N ILE A 615 0.14 10.35 -4.73
CA ILE A 615 -1.06 9.95 -3.99
C ILE A 615 -0.93 8.48 -3.59
N THR A 616 -1.63 8.09 -2.54
CA THR A 616 -1.80 6.68 -2.19
C THR A 616 -2.84 6.06 -3.12
N GLY A 617 -2.54 4.91 -3.69
CA GLY A 617 -3.43 4.22 -4.64
C GLY A 617 -2.90 2.86 -5.04
N PHE A 618 -3.72 2.11 -5.77
CA PHE A 618 -3.33 0.80 -6.28
C PHE A 618 -2.23 0.96 -7.36
N PRO A 619 -1.20 0.10 -7.40
CA PRO A 619 -0.13 0.23 -8.39
C PRO A 619 -0.66 0.13 -9.82
N ALA A 620 -0.45 1.18 -10.64
CA ALA A 620 -0.92 1.23 -12.03
C ALA A 620 -0.50 0.00 -12.84
N ARG A 621 0.74 -0.45 -12.69
CA ARG A 621 1.30 -1.62 -13.38
C ARG A 621 0.62 -2.94 -13.01
N LEU A 622 -0.07 -3.03 -11.88
CA LEU A 622 -0.84 -4.20 -11.45
C LEU A 622 -2.33 -4.12 -11.83
N LEU A 623 -2.72 -3.18 -12.67
CA LEU A 623 -4.11 -3.02 -13.11
C LEU A 623 -4.64 -4.30 -13.79
N LEU A 624 -3.80 -4.95 -14.60
CA LEU A 624 -4.12 -6.23 -15.21
C LEU A 624 -3.49 -7.41 -14.44
N PRO A 625 -4.19 -8.55 -14.32
CA PRO A 625 -3.57 -9.78 -13.86
C PRO A 625 -2.55 -10.27 -14.91
N LYS A 626 -1.55 -11.05 -14.47
CA LYS A 626 -0.60 -11.66 -15.39
C LYS A 626 -1.36 -12.46 -16.46
N GLY A 627 -1.15 -12.15 -17.71
CA GLY A 627 -1.73 -12.88 -18.83
C GLY A 627 -1.12 -14.25 -18.99
N ARG A 628 -1.58 -14.98 -20.03
CA ARG A 628 -1.00 -16.26 -20.46
C ARG A 628 -0.45 -16.12 -21.89
N THR A 629 0.49 -16.97 -22.26
CA THR A 629 1.01 -17.03 -23.65
C THR A 629 -0.11 -17.32 -24.66
N GLY A 630 -1.02 -18.26 -24.31
CA GLY A 630 -2.21 -18.58 -25.11
C GLY A 630 -3.42 -17.67 -24.86
N GLY A 631 -3.26 -16.60 -24.06
CA GLY A 631 -4.33 -15.72 -23.65
C GLY A 631 -5.05 -16.19 -22.38
N LEU A 632 -5.36 -15.24 -21.52
CA LEU A 632 -6.23 -15.39 -20.34
C LEU A 632 -7.58 -14.75 -20.67
N LYS A 633 -8.63 -15.56 -20.78
CA LYS A 633 -9.97 -15.07 -21.12
C LYS A 633 -10.62 -14.37 -19.93
N MET A 634 -11.04 -13.14 -20.14
CA MET A 634 -11.63 -12.25 -19.15
C MET A 634 -12.89 -11.60 -19.73
N MET A 635 -13.67 -10.95 -18.86
CA MET A 635 -14.79 -10.13 -19.23
C MET A 635 -14.59 -8.71 -18.66
N LEU A 636 -14.79 -7.70 -19.51
CA LEU A 636 -14.92 -6.32 -19.08
C LEU A 636 -16.40 -5.97 -19.00
N TYR A 637 -16.85 -5.52 -17.85
CA TYR A 637 -18.19 -5.00 -17.62
C TYR A 637 -18.13 -3.48 -17.51
N VAL A 638 -18.96 -2.79 -18.27
CA VAL A 638 -19.08 -1.32 -18.27
C VAL A 638 -20.52 -0.93 -18.00
N ILE A 639 -20.73 0.02 -17.11
CA ILE A 639 -22.04 0.61 -16.82
C ILE A 639 -21.95 2.13 -16.74
N VAL A 640 -22.95 2.82 -17.29
CA VAL A 640 -23.13 4.27 -17.20
C VAL A 640 -24.37 4.54 -16.35
N THR A 641 -24.23 5.31 -15.27
CA THR A 641 -25.31 5.60 -14.32
C THR A 641 -25.45 7.10 -14.09
N PRO A 642 -26.63 7.61 -13.73
CA PRO A 642 -26.75 9.00 -13.33
C PRO A 642 -25.93 9.27 -12.08
N LEU A 643 -25.31 10.45 -12.00
CA LEU A 643 -24.63 10.88 -10.80
C LEU A 643 -25.63 11.16 -9.67
N LYS A 644 -25.45 10.49 -8.52
CA LYS A 644 -26.22 10.74 -7.31
C LYS A 644 -25.26 11.28 -6.23
N LEU A 645 -25.19 12.61 -6.12
CA LEU A 645 -24.27 13.26 -5.18
C LEU A 645 -24.57 12.89 -3.73
N VAL A 646 -23.51 12.72 -2.95
CA VAL A 646 -23.60 12.63 -1.49
C VAL A 646 -24.04 13.98 -0.91
N ASP A 647 -24.90 13.95 0.13
CA ASP A 647 -25.42 15.17 0.74
C ASP A 647 -24.28 16.03 1.31
N GLY A 648 -24.34 17.33 1.03
CA GLY A 648 -23.34 18.30 1.48
C GLY A 648 -22.09 18.39 0.61
N VAL A 649 -22.03 17.67 -0.52
CA VAL A 649 -20.95 17.81 -1.51
C VAL A 649 -21.42 18.71 -2.64
N ASP A 650 -20.67 19.78 -2.89
CA ASP A 650 -20.87 20.68 -4.02
C ASP A 650 -19.76 20.45 -5.07
N LEU A 651 -20.16 20.11 -6.30
CA LEU A 651 -19.21 19.91 -7.42
C LEU A 651 -18.42 21.19 -7.76
N SER A 652 -18.97 22.36 -7.47
CA SER A 652 -18.30 23.65 -7.73
C SER A 652 -17.07 23.85 -6.82
N MET A 653 -17.04 23.19 -5.67
CA MET A 653 -15.91 23.24 -4.74
C MET A 653 -14.80 22.23 -5.07
N LEU A 654 -15.06 21.33 -6.02
CA LEU A 654 -14.07 20.36 -6.48
C LEU A 654 -13.28 20.97 -7.63
N ASP A 655 -11.97 20.79 -7.58
CA ASP A 655 -11.09 21.20 -8.69
C ASP A 655 -11.50 20.44 -9.95
N VAL A 656 -12.26 21.12 -10.84
CA VAL A 656 -12.92 20.55 -12.03
C VAL A 656 -11.91 20.02 -13.05
N THR A 657 -10.63 20.33 -12.89
CA THR A 657 -9.54 19.73 -13.69
C THR A 657 -9.35 18.24 -13.38
N ARG A 658 -9.95 17.74 -12.28
CA ARG A 658 -9.93 16.34 -11.87
C ARG A 658 -11.28 15.67 -12.12
N LYS A 659 -11.63 15.48 -13.37
CA LYS A 659 -12.87 14.79 -13.80
C LYS A 659 -13.01 13.34 -13.28
N ASP A 660 -12.06 12.83 -12.54
CA ASP A 660 -11.84 11.40 -12.35
C ASP A 660 -12.12 10.88 -10.93
N LEU A 661 -12.49 11.70 -9.95
CA LEU A 661 -12.47 11.27 -8.55
C LEU A 661 -13.88 11.02 -7.99
N LEU A 662 -14.37 9.78 -8.11
CA LEU A 662 -15.48 9.29 -7.29
C LEU A 662 -15.08 9.13 -5.81
N VAL A 663 -13.81 8.85 -5.57
CA VAL A 663 -13.22 8.68 -4.24
C VAL A 663 -11.95 9.49 -4.16
N ASP A 664 -11.95 10.56 -3.41
CA ASP A 664 -10.73 11.25 -3.03
C ASP A 664 -10.23 10.67 -1.70
N PHE A 665 -9.25 9.80 -1.73
CA PHE A 665 -8.63 9.25 -0.51
C PHE A 665 -7.97 10.31 0.38
N ARG A 666 -7.73 11.52 -0.13
CA ARG A 666 -7.24 12.63 0.68
C ARG A 666 -8.32 13.35 1.46
N SER A 667 -9.51 13.49 0.85
CA SER A 667 -10.65 14.15 1.49
C SER A 667 -11.56 13.16 2.21
N THR A 668 -11.34 11.85 2.02
CA THR A 668 -12.21 10.78 2.57
C THR A 668 -13.67 10.86 2.11
N VAL A 669 -13.94 11.58 1.03
CA VAL A 669 -15.30 11.83 0.54
C VAL A 669 -15.59 11.00 -0.70
N LEU A 670 -16.62 10.18 -0.63
CA LEU A 670 -17.25 9.55 -1.79
C LEU A 670 -18.22 10.54 -2.41
N LEU A 671 -18.05 10.86 -3.69
CA LEU A 671 -18.91 11.81 -4.39
C LEU A 671 -20.28 11.23 -4.74
N ASP A 672 -20.32 9.94 -5.03
CA ASP A 672 -21.54 9.24 -5.44
C ASP A 672 -22.17 8.44 -4.29
N LYS A 673 -23.50 8.54 -4.13
CA LYS A 673 -24.27 7.80 -3.13
C LYS A 673 -24.38 6.30 -3.40
N MET A 674 -24.13 5.86 -4.66
CA MET A 674 -24.27 4.45 -4.99
C MET A 674 -23.33 3.58 -4.14
N PRO A 675 -23.77 2.36 -3.74
CA PRO A 675 -22.93 1.42 -3.02
C PRO A 675 -21.64 1.10 -3.80
N LEU A 676 -20.52 0.89 -3.10
CA LEU A 676 -19.29 0.44 -3.72
C LEU A 676 -19.48 -0.96 -4.31
N GLY A 677 -18.99 -1.12 -5.55
CA GLY A 677 -19.19 -2.35 -6.32
C GLY A 677 -20.52 -2.43 -7.07
N PHE A 678 -21.39 -1.35 -6.99
CA PHE A 678 -22.64 -1.30 -7.76
C PHE A 678 -22.39 -1.56 -9.26
N PRO A 679 -23.22 -2.39 -9.92
CA PRO A 679 -24.37 -3.16 -9.42
C PRO A 679 -24.00 -4.61 -9.08
N LEU A 680 -22.71 -4.97 -9.09
CA LEU A 680 -22.23 -6.34 -8.86
C LEU A 680 -22.16 -6.70 -7.35
N ASP A 681 -22.44 -5.74 -6.48
CA ASP A 681 -22.40 -5.92 -5.02
C ASP A 681 -23.53 -6.79 -4.46
N ARG A 682 -24.67 -6.92 -5.20
CA ARG A 682 -25.83 -7.73 -4.83
C ARG A 682 -26.03 -8.92 -5.77
N GLU A 683 -26.93 -9.83 -5.42
CA GLU A 683 -27.32 -10.94 -6.31
C GLU A 683 -27.95 -10.40 -7.59
N ILE A 684 -27.67 -11.08 -8.69
CA ILE A 684 -28.14 -10.72 -10.03
C ILE A 684 -29.38 -11.54 -10.34
N ASP A 685 -30.50 -10.86 -10.59
CA ASP A 685 -31.64 -11.45 -11.26
C ASP A 685 -31.49 -11.28 -12.78
N VAL A 686 -31.29 -12.37 -13.48
CA VAL A 686 -31.03 -12.37 -14.94
C VAL A 686 -32.18 -11.70 -15.72
N GLY A 687 -33.41 -11.77 -15.21
CA GLY A 687 -34.60 -11.19 -15.88
C GLY A 687 -34.60 -9.67 -15.88
N THR A 688 -34.02 -9.03 -14.88
CA THR A 688 -34.08 -7.57 -14.66
C THR A 688 -32.75 -6.87 -14.85
N PHE A 689 -31.64 -7.60 -14.73
CA PHE A 689 -30.30 -7.02 -14.63
C PHE A 689 -29.84 -6.30 -15.91
N PHE A 690 -30.07 -6.89 -17.09
CA PHE A 690 -29.53 -6.35 -18.34
C PHE A 690 -30.32 -5.14 -18.82
N THR A 691 -29.69 -3.97 -18.84
CA THR A 691 -30.25 -2.69 -19.29
C THR A 691 -29.39 -2.07 -20.41
N PRO A 692 -29.95 -1.16 -21.24
CA PRO A 692 -29.22 -0.57 -22.37
C PRO A 692 -27.96 0.22 -21.98
N ASN A 693 -27.88 0.74 -20.75
CA ASN A 693 -26.77 1.54 -20.23
C ASN A 693 -25.63 0.68 -19.65
N MET A 694 -25.62 -0.64 -19.91
CA MET A 694 -24.53 -1.53 -19.51
C MET A 694 -24.14 -2.49 -20.63
N LYS A 695 -22.90 -2.97 -20.59
CA LYS A 695 -22.37 -3.92 -21.56
C LYS A 695 -21.28 -4.80 -20.99
N PHE A 696 -21.31 -6.09 -21.35
CA PHE A 696 -20.23 -7.06 -21.11
C PHE A 696 -19.48 -7.30 -22.41
N VAL A 697 -18.17 -7.27 -22.37
CA VAL A 697 -17.29 -7.50 -23.52
C VAL A 697 -16.21 -8.51 -23.14
N ASP A 698 -16.03 -9.49 -24.01
CA ASP A 698 -14.94 -10.47 -23.88
C ASP A 698 -13.60 -9.78 -24.17
N CYS A 699 -12.61 -10.01 -23.31
CA CYS A 699 -11.25 -9.59 -23.54
C CYS A 699 -10.25 -10.69 -23.21
N VAL A 700 -9.05 -10.60 -23.78
CA VAL A 700 -8.01 -11.60 -23.62
C VAL A 700 -6.71 -10.92 -23.20
N ILE A 701 -6.11 -11.39 -22.12
CA ILE A 701 -4.84 -10.87 -21.62
C ILE A 701 -3.70 -11.83 -22.00
N PHE A 702 -2.76 -11.33 -22.78
CA PHE A 702 -1.55 -12.06 -23.16
C PHE A 702 -0.41 -11.75 -22.23
N HIS A 703 0.56 -12.64 -22.13
CA HIS A 703 1.81 -12.39 -21.41
C HIS A 703 2.99 -12.59 -22.34
N LYS A 704 3.84 -11.55 -22.46
CA LYS A 704 5.12 -11.70 -23.18
C LYS A 704 6.07 -12.53 -22.32
N GLN A 705 6.42 -13.71 -22.82
CA GLN A 705 7.58 -14.39 -22.26
C GLN A 705 8.84 -13.59 -22.59
N GLN A 706 9.60 -13.23 -21.56
CA GLN A 706 10.99 -12.83 -21.81
C GLN A 706 11.70 -14.07 -22.33
N VAL A 707 12.33 -13.93 -23.49
CA VAL A 707 13.22 -14.94 -24.02
C VAL A 707 14.26 -15.23 -22.95
N CYS A 708 14.40 -16.49 -22.62
CA CYS A 708 15.10 -17.05 -21.45
C CYS A 708 16.37 -16.34 -20.99
N ASP A 709 16.59 -16.33 -19.68
CA ASP A 709 17.76 -15.84 -18.93
C ASP A 709 19.15 -16.22 -19.50
N MET A 710 19.26 -17.17 -20.43
CA MET A 710 20.53 -17.47 -21.11
C MET A 710 21.00 -16.34 -22.02
N LYS A 711 20.10 -15.59 -22.70
CA LYS A 711 20.50 -14.40 -23.47
C LYS A 711 20.96 -13.26 -22.57
N THR A 712 20.39 -13.11 -21.37
CA THR A 712 20.85 -12.12 -20.39
C THR A 712 22.21 -12.48 -19.80
N ARG A 713 22.53 -13.75 -19.59
CA ARG A 713 23.86 -14.21 -19.21
C ARG A 713 24.86 -14.01 -20.34
N TRP A 714 24.47 -14.27 -21.58
CA TRP A 714 25.31 -14.11 -22.77
C TRP A 714 25.49 -12.63 -23.12
N ASN A 715 24.43 -11.83 -23.06
CA ASN A 715 24.54 -10.37 -23.23
C ASN A 715 25.34 -9.70 -22.11
N ARG A 716 25.43 -10.25 -20.90
CA ARG A 716 26.39 -9.80 -19.89
C ARG A 716 27.84 -10.02 -20.34
N TRP A 717 28.10 -11.10 -21.01
CA TRP A 717 29.46 -11.41 -21.51
C TRP A 717 29.81 -10.56 -22.75
N VAL A 718 28.87 -10.38 -23.65
CA VAL A 718 28.97 -9.57 -24.88
C VAL A 718 28.99 -8.07 -24.56
N LEU A 719 28.19 -7.58 -23.62
CA LEU A 719 28.18 -6.16 -23.21
C LEU A 719 29.44 -5.77 -22.42
N LYS A 720 30.19 -6.74 -21.85
CA LYS A 720 31.52 -6.51 -21.29
C LYS A 720 32.57 -6.16 -22.38
N GLN A 721 32.33 -6.54 -23.62
CA GLN A 721 33.23 -6.21 -24.74
C GLN A 721 32.91 -4.90 -25.45
N TYR A 722 31.74 -4.32 -25.19
CA TYR A 722 31.32 -3.06 -25.80
C TYR A 722 30.83 -2.12 -24.68
N ASP A 723 31.65 -1.14 -24.34
CA ASP A 723 31.40 -0.05 -23.39
C ASP A 723 30.29 0.93 -23.88
N LEU A 724 29.11 0.43 -24.20
CA LEU A 724 28.01 1.22 -24.72
C LEU A 724 26.72 0.87 -23.96
N VAL A 725 26.51 1.47 -22.79
CA VAL A 725 25.18 1.71 -22.27
C VAL A 725 25.14 3.12 -21.71
N ASP A 726 24.72 4.03 -22.55
CA ASP A 726 24.29 5.35 -22.19
C ASP A 726 22.95 5.25 -21.43
N GLN A 727 22.90 5.77 -20.20
CA GLN A 727 21.75 5.68 -19.29
C GLN A 727 20.57 6.57 -19.71
N THR A 728 20.58 7.17 -20.89
CA THR A 728 19.54 8.10 -21.38
C THR A 728 18.34 7.44 -22.02
N PHE A 729 18.28 6.10 -22.14
CA PHE A 729 17.17 5.39 -22.79
C PHE A 729 16.23 4.69 -21.82
N ILE A 730 15.58 5.45 -20.93
CA ILE A 730 14.29 5.10 -20.35
C ILE A 730 13.25 6.06 -20.93
N GLY A 731 13.07 5.98 -22.23
CA GLY A 731 12.04 6.67 -22.98
C GLY A 731 11.13 5.68 -23.72
N ASP A 732 9.90 6.06 -23.92
CA ASP A 732 8.73 5.30 -24.37
C ASP A 732 8.79 4.59 -25.75
N ASN A 733 9.97 4.35 -26.36
CA ASN A 733 10.09 3.81 -27.71
C ASN A 733 11.15 2.72 -27.89
N PHE A 734 11.04 1.62 -27.15
CA PHE A 734 11.86 0.46 -27.47
C PHE A 734 11.20 -0.39 -28.56
N ASN A 735 11.55 -0.12 -29.82
CA ASN A 735 11.12 -0.92 -30.96
C ASN A 735 12.11 -2.06 -31.19
N ILE A 736 11.75 -3.28 -30.77
CA ILE A 736 12.58 -4.50 -30.81
C ILE A 736 12.86 -4.97 -32.26
N ASN A 737 12.23 -4.36 -33.26
CA ASN A 737 12.33 -4.83 -34.64
C ASN A 737 13.60 -4.40 -35.39
N ASN A 738 14.51 -3.66 -34.77
CA ASN A 738 15.71 -3.12 -35.45
C ASN A 738 17.01 -3.87 -35.17
N TYR A 739 16.99 -5.02 -34.48
CA TYR A 739 18.18 -5.86 -34.33
C TYR A 739 17.99 -7.18 -35.07
N ASN A 740 18.47 -7.21 -36.32
CA ASN A 740 18.78 -8.45 -37.03
C ASN A 740 19.96 -9.12 -36.31
N VAL A 741 19.68 -10.08 -35.47
CA VAL A 741 20.70 -11.02 -34.97
C VAL A 741 20.62 -12.26 -35.84
N ASP A 742 21.73 -12.57 -36.50
CA ASP A 742 21.86 -13.72 -37.37
C ASP A 742 21.31 -15.00 -36.77
N VAL A 743 20.38 -15.60 -37.50
CA VAL A 743 19.59 -16.78 -37.10
C VAL A 743 20.42 -18.07 -37.09
N ASP A 744 21.65 -18.05 -37.61
CA ASP A 744 22.46 -19.26 -37.76
C ASP A 744 23.11 -19.80 -36.47
N ILE A 745 23.36 -18.94 -35.48
CA ILE A 745 24.02 -19.39 -34.22
C ILE A 745 23.04 -20.19 -33.32
N THR A 746 21.71 -20.01 -33.48
CA THR A 746 20.71 -20.75 -32.71
C THR A 746 20.45 -22.14 -33.23
N ARG A 747 20.81 -22.46 -34.47
CA ARG A 747 20.68 -23.82 -35.05
C ARG A 747 21.72 -24.77 -34.54
N ASP A 748 22.96 -24.30 -34.37
CA ASP A 748 24.09 -25.15 -33.94
C ASP A 748 24.00 -25.49 -32.43
N LEU A 749 23.58 -24.54 -31.57
CA LEU A 749 23.39 -24.79 -30.14
C LEU A 749 22.24 -25.77 -29.83
N ASN A 750 21.17 -25.75 -30.61
CA ASN A 750 20.08 -26.73 -30.46
C ASN A 750 20.47 -28.13 -30.96
N ARG A 751 21.43 -28.24 -31.87
CA ARG A 751 21.92 -29.50 -32.39
C ARG A 751 22.76 -30.24 -31.37
N ASP A 752 23.69 -29.55 -30.71
CA ASP A 752 24.56 -30.13 -29.67
C ASP A 752 23.78 -30.55 -28.43
N VAL A 753 22.73 -29.79 -28.01
CA VAL A 753 21.86 -30.15 -26.89
C VAL A 753 21.00 -31.37 -27.26
N LEU A 754 20.49 -31.44 -28.47
CA LEU A 754 19.68 -32.56 -28.94
C LEU A 754 20.50 -33.84 -29.13
N GLU A 755 21.75 -33.73 -29.56
CA GLU A 755 22.68 -34.90 -29.65
C GLU A 755 23.07 -35.41 -28.25
N ASN A 756 23.29 -34.52 -27.28
CA ASN A 756 23.63 -34.88 -25.90
C ASN A 756 22.45 -35.56 -25.17
N ILE A 757 21.22 -35.14 -25.45
CA ILE A 757 19.99 -35.79 -24.94
C ILE A 757 19.80 -37.17 -25.60
N LYS A 758 20.08 -37.33 -26.90
CA LYS A 758 20.02 -38.62 -27.60
C LYS A 758 21.11 -39.61 -27.15
N LEU A 759 22.22 -39.11 -26.62
CA LEU A 759 23.32 -39.91 -26.11
C LEU A 759 23.19 -40.27 -24.62
N GLY A 760 22.12 -39.85 -23.93
CA GLY A 760 21.89 -40.19 -22.51
C GLY A 760 22.95 -39.55 -21.56
N LYS A 761 23.58 -38.46 -21.95
CA LYS A 761 24.61 -37.80 -21.16
C LYS A 761 24.11 -36.63 -20.29
N ILE A 762 22.83 -36.30 -20.42
CA ILE A 762 22.13 -35.30 -19.58
C ILE A 762 20.70 -35.82 -19.34
N ASP A 763 20.36 -36.11 -18.07
CA ASP A 763 18.99 -36.37 -17.60
C ASP A 763 18.16 -35.10 -17.50
#